data_aea1d2efd93e575774e4b7d7cf16a5f8
#
_entry.id   aea1d2efd93e575774e4b7d7cf16a5f8
#
_cell.length_a   1.000
_cell.length_b   1.000
_cell.length_c   1.000
_cell.angle_alpha   90.00
_cell.angle_beta   90.00
_cell.angle_gamma   90.00
#
_symmetry.space_group_name_H-M   'P 1'
#
loop_
_entity.id
_entity.type
_entity.pdbx_description
1 polymer ?
#
loop_
_entity_poly.entity_id
_entity_poly.type
_entity_poly.pdbx_seq_one_letter_code
_entity_poly.pdbx_strand_id
1 'polypeptide(L)'
;MNLGNKKNFSPIIPFIIILAIIISLSPTAISAQENATNSEIQNITETTADNIEINLEENSICENNSQECSFPPYKLSYSNEIKENNLPKKALLISDNPGTNILNDAACDILNTYKDVDIQVRSCNQICKMNENELYTLVETSDIVIINWLTSDADSVFTNLLLKYPNLSNKELFLFLETSSSSQAKNLHLVRNSTINHEKIFSDKSIYTEEFLNNYFSMTKRGQNYDVYYEYITNGDGKLVNAEFNKAVLYKNYNNKENQINEILWALNITGYECKYSDPRFSKTYEYGIFREQYMTLEEYKKKYFDSSRPYTVGLLESNMYVSNGQLQPYYALIKSLEAKGCNVIPVVAAGGSENQLKVMVKYFTNAPSYEAYLNNPLKYTNNVNAIISMPAYGIGGNLFDNTTKYFETAGVPVFRAVHSDYVSNEEWELSATGLPGNRSDKWWHVAIGEAQGIIEATFVGGVTHEISSKTGAQLSGFKAHEKNIDLFTKRIVSWINLQYTLNSDKKISLVYFNYPPGKQNIGSSYLDSITSVYNLLYELKSQGYNVGKLPTTVKELEDMMIKSGINVATWAPGELEKLSNQPDIVLLPVAEYENWFNSLEPISKVQVIEGPVAYIGQLARNAIAINYTSPMKDIINDWYNGVKSLLPENYTESGVMLLDKIGAALNKYLQSGNNSDYQEYLSLKSKWKALNIPGLNGWGEAPGNIMTVTKNGVAYFVIPGLKFGNIFIAPEPQRGWEAKSDLLYHSSAVAPTHQYLAAYYYMQKEYSSAMVFIGRHATHEWLPGKEVLLSTTDY
;
A
#
# COMPACT_ATOMS: atom_id res chain seq x y z
N MET A 1 46.18 17.33 30.62
CA MET A 1 44.81 17.64 31.03
C MET A 1 43.93 16.47 30.65
N ASN A 2 43.38 15.85 31.64
CA ASN A 2 42.53 14.65 31.52
C ASN A 2 41.28 14.89 30.67
N LEU A 3 41.06 14.06 29.67
CA LEU A 3 39.73 13.82 29.11
C LEU A 3 39.39 12.34 29.39
N GLY A 4 38.49 12.23 30.34
CA GLY A 4 38.00 10.93 30.82
C GLY A 4 37.10 10.22 29.81
N ASN A 5 37.12 8.93 29.96
CA ASN A 5 36.23 7.89 29.49
C ASN A 5 34.86 8.35 28.95
N LYS A 6 34.62 8.08 27.69
CA LYS A 6 33.26 7.79 27.16
C LYS A 6 33.26 6.38 26.59
N LYS A 7 32.69 5.48 27.35
CA LYS A 7 32.26 4.18 26.92
C LYS A 7 30.90 4.32 26.21
N ASN A 8 30.73 3.47 25.21
CA ASN A 8 29.49 3.06 24.58
C ASN A 8 28.83 4.05 23.58
N PHE A 9 29.29 4.01 22.37
CA PHE A 9 28.43 4.24 21.24
C PHE A 9 28.35 2.95 20.40
N SER A 10 27.22 2.30 20.44
CA SER A 10 26.77 1.23 19.56
C SER A 10 25.99 1.87 18.39
N PRO A 11 25.72 1.22 17.32
CA PRO A 11 26.17 1.33 15.95
C PRO A 11 25.32 2.28 15.13
N ILE A 12 25.90 3.37 14.68
CA ILE A 12 25.25 4.37 13.80
C ILE A 12 25.57 4.14 12.30
N ILE A 13 26.36 3.14 11.96
CA ILE A 13 26.85 2.95 10.58
C ILE A 13 25.82 2.41 9.57
N PRO A 14 24.72 1.71 9.91
CA PRO A 14 23.73 1.35 8.91
C PRO A 14 23.02 2.54 8.25
N PHE A 15 23.00 3.70 8.92
CA PHE A 15 22.19 4.85 8.45
C PHE A 15 22.86 5.70 7.38
N ILE A 16 24.17 5.81 7.39
CA ILE A 16 24.87 6.72 6.44
C ILE A 16 24.97 6.12 5.04
N ILE A 17 24.93 4.81 4.92
CA ILE A 17 25.03 4.13 3.61
C ILE A 17 23.67 4.11 2.88
N ILE A 18 22.57 4.13 3.60
CA ILE A 18 21.21 4.15 3.01
C ILE A 18 20.85 5.54 2.47
N LEU A 19 21.37 6.61 3.06
CA LEU A 19 21.06 7.99 2.62
C LEU A 19 21.68 8.34 1.25
N ALA A 20 22.70 7.62 0.82
CA ALA A 20 23.28 7.81 -0.52
C ALA A 20 22.45 7.21 -1.66
N ILE A 21 21.43 6.42 -1.35
CA ILE A 21 20.58 5.70 -2.33
C ILE A 21 19.30 6.49 -2.66
N ILE A 22 18.90 7.47 -1.86
CA ILE A 22 17.55 8.09 -1.97
C ILE A 22 17.53 9.41 -2.77
N ILE A 23 18.65 9.99 -3.18
CA ILE A 23 18.65 11.26 -3.91
C ILE A 23 19.00 11.06 -5.38
N SER A 24 18.04 10.55 -6.17
CA SER A 24 18.06 10.74 -7.62
C SER A 24 16.66 10.82 -8.21
N LEU A 25 15.98 11.92 -7.90
CA LEU A 25 14.88 12.38 -8.75
C LEU A 25 15.48 13.14 -9.92
N SER A 26 14.99 12.89 -11.12
CA SER A 26 15.46 13.55 -12.32
C SER A 26 15.18 15.06 -12.28
N PRO A 27 16.00 15.93 -12.89
CA PRO A 27 15.81 17.38 -12.88
C PRO A 27 14.48 17.86 -13.49
N THR A 28 13.81 17.04 -14.28
CA THR A 28 12.50 17.34 -14.89
C THR A 28 11.33 17.20 -13.93
N ALA A 29 11.46 16.44 -12.86
CA ALA A 29 10.42 16.33 -11.83
C ALA A 29 10.43 17.53 -10.86
N ILE A 30 11.59 18.14 -10.65
CA ILE A 30 11.76 19.25 -9.69
C ILE A 30 11.12 20.55 -10.24
N SER A 31 11.18 20.81 -11.56
CA SER A 31 10.61 22.03 -12.14
C SER A 31 9.07 22.07 -12.21
N ALA A 32 8.43 20.93 -12.15
CA ALA A 32 6.96 20.85 -12.10
C ALA A 32 6.40 20.96 -10.67
N GLN A 33 7.22 20.68 -9.67
CA GLN A 33 6.82 20.68 -8.27
C GLN A 33 6.98 22.06 -7.60
N GLU A 34 7.95 22.88 -8.03
CA GLU A 34 8.13 24.23 -7.50
C GLU A 34 6.99 25.20 -7.84
N ASN A 35 6.19 24.93 -8.90
CA ASN A 35 5.06 25.76 -9.27
C ASN A 35 3.73 25.36 -8.63
N ALA A 36 3.63 24.14 -8.07
CA ALA A 36 2.40 23.67 -7.42
C ALA A 36 2.38 23.92 -5.90
N THR A 37 3.56 23.97 -5.25
CA THR A 37 3.64 24.07 -3.80
C THR A 37 3.44 25.47 -3.23
N ASN A 38 3.66 26.52 -4.01
CA ASN A 38 3.56 27.90 -3.50
C ASN A 38 2.15 28.49 -3.49
N SER A 39 1.18 27.90 -4.18
CA SER A 39 -0.21 28.40 -4.19
C SER A 39 -1.15 27.64 -3.24
N GLU A 40 -0.85 26.36 -2.91
CA GLU A 40 -1.70 25.56 -2.02
C GLU A 40 -1.27 25.64 -0.54
N ILE A 41 0.03 25.88 -0.27
CA ILE A 41 0.52 26.01 1.11
C ILE A 41 0.14 27.38 1.73
N GLN A 42 -0.01 28.43 0.93
CA GLN A 42 -0.45 29.72 1.46
C GLN A 42 -1.93 29.77 1.84
N ASN A 43 -2.77 28.89 1.29
CA ASN A 43 -4.20 28.87 1.63
C ASN A 43 -4.54 28.00 2.86
N ILE A 44 -3.58 27.26 3.42
CA ILE A 44 -3.78 26.40 4.59
C ILE A 44 -3.32 27.06 5.90
N THR A 45 -2.51 28.12 5.82
CA THR A 45 -1.90 28.76 6.99
C THR A 45 -2.61 30.00 7.52
N GLU A 46 -3.68 30.49 6.87
CA GLU A 46 -4.34 31.74 7.30
C GLU A 46 -5.69 31.56 8.03
N THR A 47 -6.12 30.35 8.38
CA THR A 47 -7.44 30.16 9.01
C THR A 47 -7.43 29.39 10.33
N THR A 48 -6.35 29.39 11.11
CA THR A 48 -6.42 28.89 12.50
C THR A 48 -5.42 29.62 13.40
N ALA A 49 -5.78 30.81 13.84
CA ALA A 49 -5.19 31.40 15.02
C ALA A 49 -6.27 32.20 15.76
N ASP A 50 -7.05 31.53 16.58
CA ASP A 50 -7.65 32.14 17.76
C ASP A 50 -7.65 31.12 18.89
N ASN A 51 -6.92 31.52 19.94
CA ASN A 51 -6.66 30.78 21.14
C ASN A 51 -7.96 30.58 21.96
N ILE A 52 -8.27 29.34 22.27
CA ILE A 52 -9.07 29.02 23.45
C ILE A 52 -8.21 28.11 24.34
N GLU A 53 -7.66 28.68 25.40
CA GLU A 53 -7.12 27.92 26.53
C GLU A 53 -8.29 27.25 27.24
N ILE A 54 -8.36 25.92 27.14
CA ILE A 54 -9.20 25.11 28.02
C ILE A 54 -8.27 24.37 28.98
N ASN A 55 -8.31 24.79 30.26
CA ASN A 55 -7.74 24.07 31.37
C ASN A 55 -8.44 22.70 31.51
N LEU A 56 -7.72 21.64 31.18
CA LEU A 56 -8.11 20.28 31.48
C LEU A 56 -7.52 19.90 32.86
N GLU A 57 -8.34 19.96 33.91
CA GLU A 57 -8.02 19.26 35.15
C GLU A 57 -7.99 17.75 34.87
N GLU A 58 -6.88 17.12 35.25
CA GLU A 58 -6.71 15.68 35.24
C GLU A 58 -7.71 14.99 36.17
N ASN A 59 -8.70 14.36 35.61
CA ASN A 59 -9.46 13.35 36.39
C ASN A 59 -8.93 11.96 36.03
N SER A 60 -7.95 11.52 36.83
CA SER A 60 -7.54 10.13 36.96
C SER A 60 -8.67 9.30 37.59
N ILE A 61 -9.57 8.77 36.77
CA ILE A 61 -10.49 7.72 37.21
C ILE A 61 -10.60 6.69 36.10
N CYS A 62 -9.87 5.58 36.26
CA CYS A 62 -10.25 4.24 35.85
C CYS A 62 -9.09 3.25 36.06
N GLU A 63 -8.70 3.10 37.32
CA GLU A 63 -8.23 1.83 37.82
C GLU A 63 -9.31 1.26 38.74
N ASN A 64 -9.71 0.03 38.46
CA ASN A 64 -10.72 -0.77 39.17
C ASN A 64 -12.18 -0.62 38.70
N ASN A 65 -12.47 -1.42 37.65
CA ASN A 65 -13.67 -2.27 37.70
C ASN A 65 -13.60 -3.28 36.52
N SER A 66 -13.18 -4.48 36.86
CA SER A 66 -13.41 -5.66 36.05
C SER A 66 -14.90 -6.05 36.17
N GLN A 67 -15.74 -5.44 35.38
CA GLN A 67 -17.02 -6.01 35.02
C GLN A 67 -17.06 -6.31 33.56
N GLU A 68 -17.06 -7.61 33.24
CA GLU A 68 -17.35 -8.15 31.94
C GLU A 68 -18.66 -7.57 31.42
N CYS A 69 -18.58 -6.64 30.49
CA CYS A 69 -19.70 -6.31 29.63
C CYS A 69 -19.77 -7.33 28.49
N SER A 70 -20.15 -8.56 28.83
CA SER A 70 -20.70 -9.49 27.84
C SER A 70 -22.10 -9.01 27.50
N PHE A 71 -22.27 -8.35 26.36
CA PHE A 71 -23.60 -8.07 25.85
C PHE A 71 -24.24 -9.39 25.44
N PRO A 72 -25.45 -9.70 25.95
CA PRO A 72 -26.19 -10.83 25.42
C PRO A 72 -26.47 -10.61 23.93
N PRO A 73 -26.47 -11.69 23.10
CA PRO A 73 -26.81 -11.54 21.69
C PRO A 73 -28.20 -10.91 21.58
N TYR A 74 -28.25 -9.81 20.84
CA TYR A 74 -29.49 -9.08 20.61
C TYR A 74 -30.50 -10.00 19.92
N LYS A 75 -31.50 -10.47 20.68
CA LYS A 75 -32.68 -11.15 20.12
C LYS A 75 -33.72 -10.09 19.79
N LEU A 76 -33.91 -9.87 18.51
CA LEU A 76 -35.06 -9.16 17.98
C LEU A 76 -36.32 -9.93 18.43
N SER A 77 -36.98 -9.46 19.53
CA SER A 77 -38.25 -10.05 19.95
C SER A 77 -39.38 -9.24 19.33
N TYR A 78 -39.98 -9.78 18.29
CA TYR A 78 -41.11 -9.17 17.61
C TYR A 78 -42.38 -9.99 17.83
N SER A 79 -43.51 -9.29 18.09
CA SER A 79 -44.84 -9.88 18.02
C SER A 79 -45.25 -9.97 16.55
N ASN A 80 -45.47 -11.18 16.08
CA ASN A 80 -46.03 -11.48 14.76
C ASN A 80 -47.47 -11.03 14.65
N GLU A 81 -47.74 -9.83 14.18
CA GLU A 81 -49.01 -9.48 13.53
C GLU A 81 -48.64 -8.77 12.24
N ILE A 82 -48.63 -9.54 11.14
CA ILE A 82 -48.48 -9.07 9.78
C ILE A 82 -49.82 -8.43 9.38
N LYS A 83 -49.87 -7.10 9.26
CA LYS A 83 -50.90 -6.43 8.48
C LYS A 83 -50.42 -6.35 7.03
N GLU A 84 -51.12 -7.00 6.11
CA GLU A 84 -50.87 -6.91 4.68
C GLU A 84 -51.01 -5.45 4.22
N ASN A 85 -49.89 -4.75 4.00
CA ASN A 85 -49.83 -3.56 3.20
C ASN A 85 -49.49 -3.91 1.77
N ASN A 86 -50.23 -3.40 0.81
CA ASN A 86 -50.28 -3.87 -0.59
C ASN A 86 -49.03 -3.54 -1.45
N LEU A 87 -48.00 -2.87 -0.95
CA LEU A 87 -46.73 -2.62 -1.62
C LEU A 87 -45.57 -2.53 -0.58
N PRO A 88 -44.40 -3.10 -0.89
CA PRO A 88 -43.27 -3.01 0.01
C PRO A 88 -42.81 -1.55 0.19
N LYS A 89 -42.55 -1.13 1.42
CA LYS A 89 -41.95 0.14 1.75
C LYS A 89 -40.50 0.15 1.27
N LYS A 90 -40.12 1.12 0.46
CA LYS A 90 -38.80 1.16 -0.20
C LYS A 90 -37.87 2.19 0.44
N ALA A 91 -36.72 1.74 0.92
CA ALA A 91 -35.68 2.59 1.50
C ALA A 91 -34.37 2.49 0.69
N LEU A 92 -33.78 3.62 0.38
CA LEU A 92 -32.44 3.75 -0.19
C LEU A 92 -31.49 4.35 0.83
N LEU A 93 -30.41 3.65 1.11
CA LEU A 93 -29.35 4.07 2.03
C LEU A 93 -28.06 4.25 1.24
N ILE A 94 -27.37 5.36 1.43
CA ILE A 94 -26.11 5.66 0.74
C ILE A 94 -25.05 6.01 1.79
N SER A 95 -23.86 5.39 1.68
CA SER A 95 -22.73 5.68 2.54
C SER A 95 -21.41 5.61 1.77
N ASP A 96 -20.31 5.99 2.43
CA ASP A 96 -18.98 5.72 1.92
C ASP A 96 -18.75 4.21 1.77
N ASN A 97 -17.71 3.85 1.03
CA ASN A 97 -17.47 2.43 0.73
C ASN A 97 -17.32 1.57 2.01
N PRO A 98 -16.54 2.00 3.04
CA PRO A 98 -16.44 1.24 4.27
C PRO A 98 -17.76 1.16 5.06
N GLY A 99 -18.49 2.27 5.19
CA GLY A 99 -19.76 2.32 5.94
C GLY A 99 -20.86 1.47 5.32
N THR A 100 -20.78 1.23 4.01
CA THR A 100 -21.74 0.41 3.27
C THR A 100 -21.83 -1.02 3.80
N ASN A 101 -20.74 -1.61 4.30
CA ASN A 101 -20.74 -2.97 4.84
C ASN A 101 -21.66 -3.10 6.05
N ILE A 102 -21.54 -2.16 7.00
CA ILE A 102 -22.35 -2.18 8.24
C ILE A 102 -23.82 -1.91 7.91
N LEU A 103 -24.10 -0.97 7.00
CA LEU A 103 -25.44 -0.72 6.50
C LEU A 103 -26.04 -1.93 5.81
N ASN A 104 -25.27 -2.61 4.96
CA ASN A 104 -25.70 -3.85 4.31
C ASN A 104 -26.06 -4.92 5.32
N ASP A 105 -25.21 -5.14 6.33
CA ASP A 105 -25.45 -6.16 7.36
C ASP A 105 -26.70 -5.84 8.19
N ALA A 106 -26.88 -4.56 8.52
CA ALA A 106 -28.07 -4.08 9.20
C ALA A 106 -29.33 -4.28 8.34
N ALA A 107 -29.28 -3.88 7.08
CA ALA A 107 -30.37 -4.05 6.12
C ALA A 107 -30.72 -5.53 5.91
N CYS A 108 -29.71 -6.40 5.78
CA CYS A 108 -29.95 -7.84 5.64
C CYS A 108 -30.67 -8.47 6.83
N ASP A 109 -30.35 -8.04 8.06
CA ASP A 109 -31.05 -8.51 9.28
C ASP A 109 -32.53 -8.06 9.28
N ILE A 110 -32.78 -6.81 8.88
CA ILE A 110 -34.14 -6.28 8.74
C ILE A 110 -34.92 -7.04 7.67
N LEU A 111 -34.36 -7.24 6.48
CA LEU A 111 -34.97 -8.00 5.37
C LEU A 111 -35.21 -9.48 5.72
N ASN A 112 -34.48 -10.04 6.64
CA ASN A 112 -34.75 -11.38 7.16
C ASN A 112 -36.00 -11.41 8.06
N THR A 113 -36.29 -10.32 8.74
CA THR A 113 -37.37 -10.17 9.72
C THR A 113 -38.64 -9.62 9.08
N TYR A 114 -38.54 -8.55 8.31
CA TYR A 114 -39.66 -7.88 7.66
C TYR A 114 -39.68 -8.20 6.17
N LYS A 115 -40.77 -8.82 5.69
CA LYS A 115 -40.89 -9.29 4.30
C LYS A 115 -41.54 -8.29 3.34
N ASP A 116 -42.17 -7.28 3.89
CA ASP A 116 -42.89 -6.21 3.21
C ASP A 116 -42.13 -4.89 3.14
N VAL A 117 -40.81 -4.96 3.28
CA VAL A 117 -39.87 -3.84 3.05
C VAL A 117 -38.88 -4.21 1.96
N ASP A 118 -38.47 -3.21 1.18
CA ASP A 118 -37.37 -3.30 0.20
C ASP A 118 -36.30 -2.30 0.62
N ILE A 119 -35.11 -2.78 0.94
CA ILE A 119 -33.99 -1.93 1.40
C ILE A 119 -32.85 -2.07 0.41
N GLN A 120 -32.57 -0.99 -0.27
CA GLN A 120 -31.45 -0.85 -1.19
C GLN A 120 -30.32 -0.10 -0.51
N VAL A 121 -29.10 -0.60 -0.63
CA VAL A 121 -27.88 0.06 -0.11
C VAL A 121 -26.93 0.32 -1.25
N ARG A 122 -26.32 1.51 -1.30
CA ARG A 122 -25.34 1.86 -2.34
C ARG A 122 -24.11 2.51 -1.74
N SER A 123 -22.96 2.14 -2.25
CA SER A 123 -21.70 2.81 -1.93
C SER A 123 -21.48 4.04 -2.82
N CYS A 124 -20.64 4.96 -2.35
CA CYS A 124 -20.22 6.11 -3.16
C CYS A 124 -19.60 5.69 -4.50
N ASN A 125 -18.85 4.60 -4.54
CA ASN A 125 -18.30 4.06 -5.79
C ASN A 125 -19.38 3.61 -6.78
N GLN A 126 -20.47 3.03 -6.29
CA GLN A 126 -21.60 2.69 -7.15
C GLN A 126 -22.29 3.95 -7.69
N ILE A 127 -22.52 4.95 -6.83
CA ILE A 127 -23.14 6.22 -7.25
C ILE A 127 -22.31 6.90 -8.36
N CYS A 128 -20.98 6.94 -8.21
CA CYS A 128 -20.10 7.53 -9.23
C CYS A 128 -20.09 6.77 -10.56
N LYS A 129 -20.41 5.48 -10.56
CA LYS A 129 -20.41 4.63 -11.76
C LYS A 129 -21.79 4.50 -12.43
N MET A 130 -22.86 4.86 -11.72
CA MET A 130 -24.22 4.84 -12.28
C MET A 130 -24.38 5.91 -13.34
N ASN A 131 -25.11 5.56 -14.42
CA ASN A 131 -25.59 6.59 -15.32
C ASN A 131 -26.76 7.38 -14.69
N GLU A 132 -27.05 8.56 -15.22
CA GLU A 132 -28.05 9.47 -14.68
C GLU A 132 -29.44 8.81 -14.56
N ASN A 133 -29.86 8.03 -15.57
CA ASN A 133 -31.17 7.38 -15.58
C ASN A 133 -31.29 6.29 -14.51
N GLU A 134 -30.22 5.53 -14.29
CA GLU A 134 -30.18 4.52 -13.22
C GLU A 134 -30.30 5.18 -11.84
N LEU A 135 -29.50 6.22 -11.60
CA LEU A 135 -29.56 6.94 -10.33
C LEU A 135 -30.91 7.65 -10.13
N TYR A 136 -31.45 8.28 -11.18
CA TYR A 136 -32.78 8.89 -11.16
C TYR A 136 -33.83 7.85 -10.76
N THR A 137 -33.88 6.70 -11.43
CA THR A 137 -34.86 5.64 -11.17
C THR A 137 -34.74 5.09 -9.75
N LEU A 138 -33.51 4.88 -9.28
CA LEU A 138 -33.24 4.38 -7.94
C LEU A 138 -33.77 5.33 -6.86
N VAL A 139 -33.53 6.63 -7.01
CA VAL A 139 -34.04 7.64 -6.08
C VAL A 139 -35.56 7.81 -6.26
N GLU A 140 -36.07 7.90 -7.46
CA GLU A 140 -37.49 8.14 -7.78
C GLU A 140 -38.38 7.04 -7.22
N THR A 141 -37.97 5.78 -7.30
CA THR A 141 -38.74 4.64 -6.80
C THR A 141 -38.66 4.39 -5.30
N SER A 142 -37.82 5.12 -4.57
CA SER A 142 -37.66 5.01 -3.12
C SER A 142 -38.62 5.92 -2.37
N ASP A 143 -39.25 5.46 -1.30
CA ASP A 143 -40.08 6.24 -0.36
C ASP A 143 -39.23 6.97 0.66
N ILE A 144 -38.14 6.34 1.08
CA ILE A 144 -37.17 6.80 2.06
C ILE A 144 -35.78 6.88 1.42
N VAL A 145 -35.07 8.00 1.56
CA VAL A 145 -33.67 8.15 1.14
C VAL A 145 -32.85 8.70 2.29
N ILE A 146 -31.84 7.96 2.70
CA ILE A 146 -30.89 8.38 3.75
C ILE A 146 -29.48 8.37 3.17
N ILE A 147 -28.84 9.51 3.17
CA ILE A 147 -27.45 9.69 2.75
C ILE A 147 -26.62 9.92 4.01
N ASN A 148 -25.99 8.85 4.50
CA ASN A 148 -25.16 8.92 5.69
C ASN A 148 -23.85 9.65 5.43
N TRP A 149 -23.24 9.40 4.26
CA TRP A 149 -22.00 10.08 3.90
C TRP A 149 -21.72 9.99 2.39
N LEU A 150 -21.23 11.08 1.78
CA LEU A 150 -20.78 11.11 0.40
C LEU A 150 -19.31 11.56 0.29
N THR A 151 -18.56 10.90 -0.61
CA THR A 151 -17.31 11.44 -1.13
C THR A 151 -17.56 12.66 -2.01
N SER A 152 -16.55 13.52 -2.22
CA SER A 152 -16.68 14.72 -3.05
C SER A 152 -17.20 14.42 -4.47
N ASP A 153 -16.76 13.30 -5.07
CA ASP A 153 -17.16 12.87 -6.40
C ASP A 153 -18.64 12.43 -6.41
N ALA A 154 -19.03 11.57 -5.44
CA ALA A 154 -20.41 11.11 -5.31
C ALA A 154 -21.38 12.26 -4.95
N ASP A 155 -20.93 13.22 -4.12
CA ASP A 155 -21.66 14.43 -3.81
C ASP A 155 -21.94 15.26 -5.07
N SER A 156 -20.94 15.45 -5.92
CA SER A 156 -21.11 16.19 -7.18
C SER A 156 -22.12 15.52 -8.10
N VAL A 157 -22.06 14.19 -8.24
CA VAL A 157 -23.02 13.42 -9.06
C VAL A 157 -24.43 13.57 -8.51
N PHE A 158 -24.60 13.38 -7.21
CA PHE A 158 -25.90 13.41 -6.55
C PHE A 158 -26.52 14.82 -6.54
N THR A 159 -25.70 15.84 -6.26
CA THR A 159 -26.13 17.25 -6.29
C THR A 159 -26.58 17.67 -7.68
N ASN A 160 -25.85 17.30 -8.73
CA ASN A 160 -26.25 17.59 -10.10
C ASN A 160 -27.59 16.94 -10.44
N LEU A 161 -27.83 15.71 -9.98
CA LEU A 161 -29.12 15.05 -10.16
C LEU A 161 -30.25 15.83 -9.48
N LEU A 162 -30.09 16.24 -8.22
CA LEU A 162 -31.11 16.99 -7.48
C LEU A 162 -31.34 18.40 -8.05
N LEU A 163 -30.30 19.07 -8.55
CA LEU A 163 -30.46 20.36 -9.24
C LEU A 163 -31.25 20.23 -10.54
N LYS A 164 -31.08 19.14 -11.27
CA LYS A 164 -31.81 18.87 -12.51
C LYS A 164 -33.23 18.40 -12.26
N TYR A 165 -33.45 17.63 -11.21
CA TYR A 165 -34.72 17.02 -10.84
C TYR A 165 -35.08 17.30 -9.38
N PRO A 166 -35.47 18.55 -9.02
CA PRO A 166 -35.72 18.95 -7.62
C PRO A 166 -36.79 18.13 -6.92
N ASN A 167 -37.76 17.62 -7.68
CA ASN A 167 -38.86 16.81 -7.13
C ASN A 167 -38.41 15.45 -6.58
N LEU A 168 -37.21 14.98 -6.90
CA LEU A 168 -36.65 13.74 -6.34
C LEU A 168 -36.47 13.81 -4.81
N SER A 169 -36.35 14.99 -4.25
CA SER A 169 -36.28 15.18 -2.79
C SER A 169 -37.64 15.15 -2.08
N ASN A 170 -38.77 15.16 -2.83
CA ASN A 170 -40.12 15.05 -2.29
C ASN A 170 -40.45 13.59 -1.97
N LYS A 171 -39.84 13.07 -0.92
CA LYS A 171 -40.04 11.72 -0.40
C LYS A 171 -40.75 11.76 0.96
N GLU A 172 -41.21 10.61 1.42
CA GLU A 172 -41.74 10.53 2.79
C GLU A 172 -40.66 10.87 3.82
N LEU A 173 -39.40 10.47 3.50
CA LEU A 173 -38.20 10.87 4.22
C LEU A 173 -37.05 11.05 3.24
N PHE A 174 -36.42 12.23 3.25
CA PHE A 174 -35.17 12.47 2.55
C PHE A 174 -34.18 13.12 3.50
N LEU A 175 -33.14 12.39 3.90
CA LEU A 175 -32.09 12.84 4.81
C LEU A 175 -30.75 12.91 4.10
N PHE A 176 -30.05 14.01 4.31
CA PHE A 176 -28.68 14.19 3.90
C PHE A 176 -27.85 14.56 5.14
N LEU A 177 -27.02 13.64 5.62
CA LEU A 177 -26.34 13.82 6.90
C LEU A 177 -24.95 14.39 6.78
N GLU A 178 -24.11 13.90 5.86
CA GLU A 178 -22.73 14.37 5.73
C GLU A 178 -22.13 14.18 4.33
N THR A 179 -21.17 15.03 3.96
CA THR A 179 -20.34 14.91 2.79
C THR A 179 -18.93 15.41 3.06
N SER A 180 -17.93 14.89 2.32
CA SER A 180 -16.56 15.41 2.35
C SER A 180 -16.36 16.69 1.52
N SER A 181 -17.40 17.13 0.81
CA SER A 181 -17.35 18.31 -0.04
C SER A 181 -17.42 19.61 0.76
N SER A 182 -16.75 20.67 0.27
CA SER A 182 -16.89 22.02 0.80
C SER A 182 -18.27 22.66 0.53
N SER A 183 -19.09 22.01 -0.30
CA SER A 183 -20.47 22.42 -0.61
C SER A 183 -21.51 21.88 0.37
N GLN A 184 -21.09 21.24 1.44
CA GLN A 184 -21.93 20.58 2.43
C GLN A 184 -23.14 21.42 2.93
N ALA A 185 -22.89 22.67 3.29
CA ALA A 185 -23.95 23.58 3.73
C ALA A 185 -24.99 23.86 2.64
N LYS A 186 -24.55 23.93 1.37
CA LYS A 186 -25.42 24.18 0.22
C LYS A 186 -26.32 22.99 -0.09
N ASN A 187 -25.81 21.77 0.02
CA ASN A 187 -26.57 20.55 -0.21
C ASN A 187 -27.62 20.29 0.87
N LEU A 188 -27.29 20.61 2.12
CA LEU A 188 -28.27 20.62 3.21
C LEU A 188 -29.41 21.61 2.98
N HIS A 189 -29.12 22.79 2.42
CA HIS A 189 -30.16 23.76 2.05
C HIS A 189 -31.08 23.24 0.95
N LEU A 190 -30.58 22.51 -0.04
CA LEU A 190 -31.40 21.92 -1.10
C LEU A 190 -32.39 20.88 -0.52
N VAL A 191 -31.92 20.01 0.33
CA VAL A 191 -32.78 19.02 1.01
C VAL A 191 -33.74 19.69 1.98
N ARG A 192 -33.30 20.65 2.77
CA ARG A 192 -34.10 21.40 3.74
C ARG A 192 -35.24 22.20 3.14
N ASN A 193 -35.06 22.76 1.95
CA ASN A 193 -36.07 23.61 1.30
C ASN A 193 -37.09 22.85 0.47
N SER A 194 -36.90 21.55 0.25
CA SER A 194 -37.65 20.82 -0.77
C SER A 194 -38.73 19.90 -0.25
N THR A 195 -38.86 19.60 1.05
CA THR A 195 -39.72 18.51 1.52
C THR A 195 -40.72 18.80 2.62
N ILE A 196 -41.88 18.15 2.48
CA ILE A 196 -42.98 18.03 3.44
C ILE A 196 -42.50 17.45 4.79
N ASN A 197 -41.47 16.66 4.81
CA ASN A 197 -40.96 15.96 6.01
C ASN A 197 -40.10 16.81 6.93
N HIS A 198 -39.80 18.05 6.54
CA HIS A 198 -39.16 19.04 7.40
C HIS A 198 -39.83 19.21 8.75
N GLU A 199 -41.17 19.23 8.73
CA GLU A 199 -41.95 19.46 9.96
C GLU A 199 -41.90 18.28 10.92
N LYS A 200 -41.74 17.07 10.43
CA LYS A 200 -41.63 15.88 11.28
C LYS A 200 -40.25 15.72 11.93
N ILE A 201 -39.20 16.10 11.22
CA ILE A 201 -37.81 15.92 11.64
C ILE A 201 -37.29 17.17 12.37
N PHE A 202 -37.72 18.34 11.94
CA PHE A 202 -37.31 19.64 12.47
C PHE A 202 -38.54 20.33 13.05
N SER A 203 -39.14 19.74 14.07
CA SER A 203 -40.31 20.26 14.74
C SER A 203 -40.11 21.68 15.30
N ASP A 204 -38.87 22.10 15.50
CA ASP A 204 -38.51 23.46 15.88
C ASP A 204 -37.39 23.99 14.94
N LYS A 205 -37.79 24.68 13.88
CA LYS A 205 -36.88 25.30 12.89
C LYS A 205 -35.97 26.38 13.47
N SER A 206 -36.33 26.94 14.66
CA SER A 206 -35.59 28.02 15.33
C SER A 206 -34.22 27.52 15.85
N ILE A 207 -34.08 26.23 16.10
CA ILE A 207 -32.89 25.61 16.66
C ILE A 207 -31.82 25.36 15.59
N TYR A 208 -32.19 25.17 14.33
CA TYR A 208 -31.30 24.94 13.21
C TYR A 208 -30.87 26.23 12.54
N THR A 209 -30.31 27.14 13.32
CA THR A 209 -29.69 28.37 12.82
C THR A 209 -28.45 28.02 12.01
N GLU A 210 -27.99 28.96 11.18
CA GLU A 210 -26.73 28.82 10.46
C GLU A 210 -25.54 28.56 11.41
N GLU A 211 -25.58 29.19 12.57
CA GLU A 211 -24.61 28.98 13.65
C GLU A 211 -24.66 27.56 14.20
N PHE A 212 -25.84 27.01 14.46
CA PHE A 212 -25.99 25.61 14.89
C PHE A 212 -25.45 24.65 13.83
N LEU A 213 -25.79 24.84 12.57
CA LEU A 213 -25.32 23.98 11.48
C LEU A 213 -23.80 24.05 11.33
N ASN A 214 -23.22 25.25 11.44
CA ASN A 214 -21.77 25.42 11.40
C ASN A 214 -21.08 24.76 12.59
N ASN A 215 -21.63 24.89 13.78
CA ASN A 215 -21.13 24.21 14.98
C ASN A 215 -21.30 22.70 14.85
N TYR A 216 -22.45 22.22 14.39
CA TYR A 216 -22.70 20.82 14.11
C TYR A 216 -21.64 20.24 13.13
N PHE A 217 -21.40 20.90 12.01
CA PHE A 217 -20.40 20.44 11.04
C PHE A 217 -18.97 20.53 11.56
N SER A 218 -18.66 21.49 12.41
CA SER A 218 -17.34 21.58 13.04
C SER A 218 -17.11 20.42 14.04
N MET A 219 -18.16 20.00 14.74
CA MET A 219 -18.10 18.92 15.74
C MET A 219 -18.18 17.51 15.12
N THR A 220 -18.82 17.37 13.95
CA THR A 220 -18.98 16.07 13.27
C THR A 220 -17.92 15.78 12.23
N LYS A 221 -16.96 16.68 12.04
CA LYS A 221 -15.81 16.39 11.16
C LYS A 221 -15.10 15.12 11.62
N ARG A 222 -14.84 14.24 10.66
CA ARG A 222 -14.18 12.94 10.85
C ARG A 222 -12.96 13.07 11.77
N GLY A 223 -13.00 12.40 12.93
CA GLY A 223 -11.90 12.36 13.90
C GLY A 223 -11.99 13.39 15.03
N GLN A 224 -13.06 14.19 15.17
CA GLN A 224 -13.24 15.13 16.27
C GLN A 224 -14.36 14.69 17.22
N ASN A 225 -14.04 14.71 18.50
CA ASN A 225 -14.84 14.64 19.75
C ASN A 225 -16.35 14.36 19.62
N TYR A 226 -16.73 13.17 19.17
CA TYR A 226 -18.12 12.73 19.21
C TYR A 226 -18.71 12.75 20.63
N ASP A 227 -17.89 12.54 21.64
CA ASP A 227 -18.31 12.57 23.05
C ASP A 227 -18.82 13.96 23.44
N VAL A 228 -18.13 15.03 23.05
CA VAL A 228 -18.54 16.41 23.31
C VAL A 228 -19.85 16.73 22.59
N TYR A 229 -20.02 16.23 21.35
CA TYR A 229 -21.27 16.41 20.62
C TYR A 229 -22.43 15.64 21.26
N TYR A 230 -22.19 14.39 21.68
CA TYR A 230 -23.19 13.61 22.42
C TYR A 230 -23.64 14.29 23.69
N GLU A 231 -22.71 14.77 24.52
CA GLU A 231 -22.98 15.53 25.72
C GLU A 231 -23.78 16.81 25.43
N TYR A 232 -23.41 17.53 24.37
CA TYR A 232 -24.09 18.74 23.94
C TYR A 232 -25.55 18.48 23.55
N ILE A 233 -25.85 17.47 22.78
CA ILE A 233 -27.20 17.17 22.27
C ILE A 233 -28.05 16.36 23.27
N THR A 234 -27.45 15.77 24.28
CA THR A 234 -28.14 15.03 25.36
C THR A 234 -28.11 15.76 26.69
N ASN A 235 -27.52 16.95 26.80
CA ASN A 235 -27.24 17.65 28.06
C ASN A 235 -26.51 16.79 29.11
N GLY A 236 -25.73 15.80 28.66
CA GLY A 236 -24.94 14.93 29.53
C GLY A 236 -25.72 13.87 30.29
N ASP A 237 -27.06 13.85 30.23
CA ASP A 237 -27.89 12.86 30.91
C ASP A 237 -28.36 11.70 30.02
N GLY A 238 -27.91 11.67 28.76
CA GLY A 238 -28.28 10.65 27.79
C GLY A 238 -29.66 10.82 27.18
N LYS A 239 -30.40 11.91 27.51
CA LYS A 239 -31.67 12.24 26.89
C LYS A 239 -31.49 13.26 25.78
N LEU A 240 -31.99 12.94 24.58
CA LEU A 240 -31.92 13.82 23.43
C LEU A 240 -32.68 15.13 23.70
N VAL A 241 -31.98 16.26 23.63
CA VAL A 241 -32.53 17.61 23.83
C VAL A 241 -33.38 18.01 22.62
N ASN A 242 -33.09 17.49 21.45
CA ASN A 242 -33.81 17.75 20.23
C ASN A 242 -34.10 16.51 19.44
N ALA A 243 -35.27 16.57 18.84
CA ALA A 243 -35.96 15.57 18.09
C ALA A 243 -35.11 14.74 17.07
N GLU A 244 -35.75 14.16 16.22
CA GLU A 244 -35.47 13.09 15.27
C GLU A 244 -34.20 13.25 14.42
N PHE A 245 -33.80 14.49 14.08
CA PHE A 245 -32.55 14.73 13.33
C PHE A 245 -31.30 14.36 14.16
N ASN A 246 -31.29 14.71 15.44
CA ASN A 246 -30.17 14.35 16.31
C ASN A 246 -30.05 12.83 16.49
N LYS A 247 -31.16 12.10 16.46
CA LYS A 247 -31.17 10.63 16.43
C LYS A 247 -30.45 10.11 15.20
N ALA A 248 -30.84 10.59 14.01
CA ALA A 248 -30.21 10.16 12.75
C ALA A 248 -28.70 10.40 12.77
N VAL A 249 -28.27 11.56 13.25
CA VAL A 249 -26.87 11.92 13.39
C VAL A 249 -26.12 11.00 14.35
N LEU A 250 -26.72 10.69 15.50
CA LEU A 250 -26.10 9.79 16.48
C LEU A 250 -26.03 8.35 15.96
N TYR A 251 -27.08 7.84 15.30
CA TYR A 251 -27.02 6.52 14.67
C TYR A 251 -25.86 6.42 13.68
N LYS A 252 -25.72 7.45 12.83
CA LYS A 252 -24.63 7.51 11.86
C LYS A 252 -23.26 7.65 12.52
N ASN A 253 -23.11 8.51 13.54
CA ASN A 253 -21.82 8.80 14.15
C ASN A 253 -21.30 7.62 15.00
N TYR A 254 -22.20 6.95 15.72
CA TYR A 254 -21.90 5.69 16.40
C TYR A 254 -22.14 4.51 15.46
N ASN A 255 -21.41 4.48 14.37
CA ASN A 255 -21.52 3.54 13.26
C ASN A 255 -21.19 2.10 13.70
N ASN A 256 -22.11 1.49 14.41
CA ASN A 256 -22.12 0.07 14.72
C ASN A 256 -23.42 -0.58 14.22
N LYS A 257 -23.41 -1.90 14.05
CA LYS A 257 -24.53 -2.62 13.46
C LYS A 257 -25.86 -2.39 14.19
N GLU A 258 -25.88 -2.32 15.52
CA GLU A 258 -27.08 -2.09 16.31
C GLU A 258 -27.69 -0.70 16.02
N ASN A 259 -26.86 0.33 16.01
CA ASN A 259 -27.31 1.69 15.67
C ASN A 259 -27.79 1.78 14.21
N GLN A 260 -27.14 1.11 13.28
CA GLN A 260 -27.58 1.11 11.87
C GLN A 260 -28.92 0.37 11.69
N ILE A 261 -29.15 -0.74 12.41
CA ILE A 261 -30.46 -1.39 12.44
C ILE A 261 -31.53 -0.41 12.98
N ASN A 262 -31.25 0.27 14.09
CA ASN A 262 -32.19 1.20 14.67
C ASN A 262 -32.42 2.46 13.83
N GLU A 263 -31.41 2.94 13.08
CA GLU A 263 -31.57 4.03 12.10
C GLU A 263 -32.58 3.67 11.02
N ILE A 264 -32.46 2.48 10.44
CA ILE A 264 -33.38 2.02 9.41
C ILE A 264 -34.79 1.80 9.97
N LEU A 265 -34.91 1.15 11.12
CA LEU A 265 -36.21 0.93 11.78
C LEU A 265 -36.84 2.25 12.21
N TRP A 266 -36.05 3.21 12.71
CA TRP A 266 -36.54 4.55 13.03
C TRP A 266 -37.09 5.26 11.78
N ALA A 267 -36.36 5.20 10.66
CA ALA A 267 -36.78 5.82 9.41
C ALA A 267 -38.10 5.21 8.86
N LEU A 268 -38.21 3.90 8.95
CA LEU A 268 -39.44 3.19 8.61
C LEU A 268 -40.60 3.61 9.52
N ASN A 269 -40.37 3.69 10.84
CA ASN A 269 -41.40 4.01 11.80
C ASN A 269 -41.92 5.45 11.65
N ILE A 270 -41.06 6.45 11.49
CA ILE A 270 -41.48 7.86 11.33
C ILE A 270 -42.21 8.10 9.98
N THR A 271 -42.06 7.20 9.02
CA THR A 271 -42.79 7.21 7.75
C THR A 271 -44.05 6.34 7.77
N GLY A 272 -44.49 5.92 8.98
CA GLY A 272 -45.77 5.25 9.21
C GLY A 272 -45.72 3.72 9.11
N TYR A 273 -44.57 3.10 9.00
CA TYR A 273 -44.39 1.65 9.06
C TYR A 273 -44.36 1.20 10.53
N GLU A 274 -45.21 0.21 10.88
CA GLU A 274 -45.28 -0.30 12.27
C GLU A 274 -44.07 -1.17 12.61
N CYS A 275 -43.03 -0.58 13.21
CA CYS A 275 -41.89 -1.31 13.77
C CYS A 275 -41.35 -0.63 15.02
N LYS A 276 -40.57 -1.37 15.80
CA LYS A 276 -39.96 -0.86 17.04
C LYS A 276 -38.48 -0.58 16.78
N TYR A 277 -38.00 0.53 17.29
CA TYR A 277 -36.60 0.91 17.32
C TYR A 277 -36.17 1.37 18.70
N SER A 278 -34.88 1.40 18.97
CA SER A 278 -34.30 1.96 20.19
C SER A 278 -33.58 3.26 19.87
N ASP A 279 -33.51 4.17 20.81
CA ASP A 279 -32.70 5.38 20.72
C ASP A 279 -31.22 5.03 20.49
N PRO A 280 -30.45 5.91 19.80
CA PRO A 280 -29.04 5.69 19.56
C PRO A 280 -28.29 5.41 20.85
N ARG A 281 -27.45 4.38 20.84
CA ARG A 281 -26.63 4.03 22.01
C ARG A 281 -25.20 4.46 21.78
N PHE A 282 -24.69 5.19 22.75
CA PHE A 282 -23.26 5.46 22.81
C PHE A 282 -22.52 4.13 22.89
N SER A 283 -21.68 3.86 21.90
CA SER A 283 -20.69 2.82 22.03
C SER A 283 -19.34 3.50 22.23
N LYS A 284 -18.70 3.23 23.37
CA LYS A 284 -17.34 3.72 23.60
C LYS A 284 -16.45 3.15 22.50
N THR A 285 -16.15 3.99 21.51
CA THR A 285 -15.14 3.66 20.53
C THR A 285 -13.80 3.79 21.23
N TYR A 286 -13.05 2.71 21.33
CA TYR A 286 -11.69 2.80 21.79
C TYR A 286 -10.91 3.59 20.74
N GLU A 287 -10.41 4.75 21.11
CA GLU A 287 -9.63 5.60 20.21
C GLU A 287 -8.37 4.89 19.74
N TYR A 288 -7.79 4.04 20.60
CA TYR A 288 -6.62 3.24 20.31
C TYR A 288 -6.43 2.09 21.32
N GLY A 289 -5.72 1.04 20.91
CA GLY A 289 -5.42 -0.09 21.79
C GLY A 289 -4.84 -1.30 21.06
N ILE A 290 -4.56 -2.36 21.81
CA ILE A 290 -4.26 -3.67 21.25
C ILE A 290 -5.56 -4.29 20.77
N PHE A 291 -5.57 -4.73 19.52
CA PHE A 291 -6.72 -5.37 18.91
C PHE A 291 -6.35 -6.65 18.19
N ARG A 292 -6.97 -7.75 18.58
CA ARG A 292 -6.98 -9.02 17.84
C ARG A 292 -8.28 -9.73 18.21
N GLU A 293 -9.23 -9.79 17.30
CA GLU A 293 -10.61 -10.27 17.52
C GLU A 293 -11.42 -9.35 18.47
N GLN A 294 -10.80 -8.84 19.53
CA GLN A 294 -11.35 -7.86 20.47
C GLN A 294 -10.23 -6.98 21.04
N TYR A 295 -10.61 -5.89 21.69
CA TYR A 295 -9.64 -5.07 22.43
C TYR A 295 -9.16 -5.78 23.68
N MET A 296 -7.86 -5.70 24.00
CA MET A 296 -7.21 -6.35 25.12
C MET A 296 -6.17 -5.46 25.79
N THR A 297 -5.91 -5.70 27.05
CA THR A 297 -4.70 -5.19 27.69
C THR A 297 -3.47 -5.92 27.16
N LEU A 298 -2.28 -5.33 27.33
CA LEU A 298 -1.03 -5.97 26.90
C LEU A 298 -0.77 -7.29 27.65
N GLU A 299 -1.16 -7.36 28.92
CA GLU A 299 -0.98 -8.56 29.75
C GLU A 299 -1.88 -9.71 29.27
N GLU A 300 -3.17 -9.44 29.07
CA GLU A 300 -4.12 -10.43 28.51
C GLU A 300 -3.65 -10.91 27.14
N TYR A 301 -3.24 -9.96 26.28
CA TYR A 301 -2.74 -10.28 24.95
C TYR A 301 -1.51 -11.18 25.00
N LYS A 302 -0.50 -10.81 25.80
CA LYS A 302 0.72 -11.60 25.97
C LYS A 302 0.40 -12.99 26.53
N LYS A 303 -0.47 -13.09 27.54
CA LYS A 303 -0.87 -14.38 28.12
C LYS A 303 -1.53 -15.31 27.08
N LYS A 304 -2.30 -14.74 26.12
CA LYS A 304 -3.06 -15.53 25.14
C LYS A 304 -2.25 -15.89 23.89
N TYR A 305 -1.40 -14.98 23.40
CA TYR A 305 -0.83 -15.09 22.06
C TYR A 305 0.70 -15.10 22.00
N PHE A 306 1.41 -14.64 23.05
CA PHE A 306 2.86 -14.66 23.04
C PHE A 306 3.40 -16.07 23.23
N ASP A 307 4.43 -16.36 22.45
CA ASP A 307 5.20 -17.60 22.55
C ASP A 307 6.65 -17.24 22.93
N SER A 308 7.10 -17.70 24.09
CA SER A 308 8.45 -17.43 24.60
C SER A 308 9.56 -18.05 23.75
N SER A 309 9.24 -19.01 22.89
CA SER A 309 10.20 -19.60 21.96
C SER A 309 10.48 -18.69 20.74
N ARG A 310 9.66 -17.69 20.49
CA ARG A 310 9.85 -16.73 19.41
C ARG A 310 10.78 -15.62 19.86
N PRO A 311 11.99 -15.50 19.25
CA PRO A 311 13.00 -14.55 19.73
C PRO A 311 12.70 -13.09 19.40
N TYR A 312 11.83 -12.81 18.44
CA TYR A 312 11.58 -11.47 17.93
C TYR A 312 10.14 -11.05 18.16
N THR A 313 9.94 -9.75 18.32
CA THR A 313 8.61 -9.12 18.43
C THR A 313 8.47 -8.02 17.38
N VAL A 314 7.38 -8.02 16.63
CA VAL A 314 7.06 -7.00 15.63
C VAL A 314 5.84 -6.20 16.10
N GLY A 315 5.96 -4.87 16.12
CA GLY A 315 4.82 -3.96 16.31
C GLY A 315 4.05 -3.81 15.00
N LEU A 316 2.74 -3.97 15.03
CA LEU A 316 1.86 -3.78 13.87
C LEU A 316 0.82 -2.70 14.19
N LEU A 317 0.86 -1.59 13.43
CA LEU A 317 -0.09 -0.48 13.56
C LEU A 317 -1.09 -0.50 12.41
N GLU A 318 -2.39 -0.44 12.76
CA GLU A 318 -3.48 -0.27 11.80
C GLU A 318 -4.43 0.86 12.21
N SER A 319 -5.27 1.31 11.29
CA SER A 319 -6.33 2.27 11.58
C SER A 319 -7.53 1.59 12.24
N ASN A 320 -8.04 2.20 13.31
CA ASN A 320 -9.24 1.71 13.99
C ASN A 320 -10.50 1.75 13.11
N MET A 321 -10.50 2.53 12.04
CA MET A 321 -11.56 2.57 11.04
C MET A 321 -11.80 1.18 10.41
N TYR A 322 -10.73 0.45 10.09
CA TYR A 322 -10.85 -0.88 9.48
C TYR A 322 -11.33 -1.94 10.48
N VAL A 323 -11.06 -1.75 11.78
CA VAL A 323 -11.68 -2.55 12.85
C VAL A 323 -13.20 -2.37 12.84
N SER A 324 -13.65 -1.12 12.86
CA SER A 324 -15.08 -0.79 12.89
C SER A 324 -15.81 -1.33 11.66
N ASN A 325 -15.14 -1.40 10.51
CA ASN A 325 -15.73 -1.82 9.24
C ASN A 325 -15.53 -3.32 8.94
N GLY A 326 -14.87 -4.08 9.83
CA GLY A 326 -14.59 -5.50 9.62
C GLY A 326 -13.59 -5.81 8.50
N GLN A 327 -12.78 -4.84 8.10
CA GLN A 327 -11.90 -4.89 6.93
C GLN A 327 -10.45 -5.27 7.30
N LEU A 328 -10.23 -6.34 8.02
CA LEU A 328 -8.96 -6.70 8.63
C LEU A 328 -8.26 -7.92 8.02
N GLN A 329 -8.66 -8.40 6.83
CA GLN A 329 -8.03 -9.60 6.26
C GLN A 329 -6.51 -9.47 6.06
N PRO A 330 -5.95 -8.40 5.43
CA PRO A 330 -4.50 -8.24 5.33
C PRO A 330 -3.78 -8.14 6.68
N TYR A 331 -4.40 -7.47 7.65
CA TYR A 331 -3.89 -7.36 9.01
C TYR A 331 -3.74 -8.73 9.69
N TYR A 332 -4.76 -9.58 9.63
CA TYR A 332 -4.69 -10.93 10.20
C TYR A 332 -3.72 -11.83 9.43
N ALA A 333 -3.65 -11.68 8.11
CA ALA A 333 -2.71 -12.42 7.29
C ALA A 333 -1.26 -12.06 7.61
N LEU A 334 -0.95 -10.78 7.86
CA LEU A 334 0.36 -10.33 8.34
C LEU A 334 0.71 -10.93 9.70
N ILE A 335 -0.20 -10.87 10.66
CA ILE A 335 0.01 -11.47 11.99
C ILE A 335 0.35 -12.96 11.85
N LYS A 336 -0.50 -13.70 11.12
CA LYS A 336 -0.31 -15.14 10.89
C LYS A 336 1.01 -15.45 10.21
N SER A 337 1.39 -14.68 9.20
CA SER A 337 2.63 -14.88 8.45
C SER A 337 3.88 -14.62 9.30
N LEU A 338 3.88 -13.57 10.14
CA LEU A 338 4.96 -13.26 11.08
C LEU A 338 5.10 -14.33 12.16
N GLU A 339 3.97 -14.77 12.73
CA GLU A 339 3.95 -15.82 13.74
C GLU A 339 4.49 -17.15 13.19
N ALA A 340 4.15 -17.50 11.94
CA ALA A 340 4.68 -18.67 11.26
C ALA A 340 6.20 -18.59 11.00
N LYS A 341 6.77 -17.36 10.97
CA LYS A 341 8.21 -17.11 10.83
C LYS A 341 8.94 -16.91 12.16
N GLY A 342 8.29 -17.28 13.28
CA GLY A 342 8.91 -17.24 14.61
C GLY A 342 8.95 -15.84 15.23
N CYS A 343 8.07 -14.93 14.87
CA CYS A 343 7.92 -13.62 15.50
C CYS A 343 6.69 -13.58 16.41
N ASN A 344 6.79 -12.93 17.55
CA ASN A 344 5.63 -12.42 18.26
C ASN A 344 5.16 -11.13 17.58
N VAL A 345 3.89 -10.83 17.66
CA VAL A 345 3.32 -9.57 17.11
C VAL A 345 2.63 -8.81 18.23
N ILE A 346 2.80 -7.50 18.31
CA ILE A 346 1.97 -6.59 19.13
C ILE A 346 1.11 -5.78 18.16
N PRO A 347 -0.13 -6.20 17.93
CA PRO A 347 -1.02 -5.56 16.97
C PRO A 347 -1.79 -4.45 17.67
N VAL A 348 -1.61 -3.21 17.22
CA VAL A 348 -2.26 -2.03 17.77
C VAL A 348 -3.06 -1.29 16.73
N VAL A 349 -4.12 -0.65 17.14
CA VAL A 349 -4.98 0.18 16.30
C VAL A 349 -5.13 1.56 16.88
N ALA A 350 -5.18 2.57 16.00
CA ALA A 350 -5.44 3.97 16.37
C ALA A 350 -6.08 4.71 15.20
N ALA A 351 -6.70 5.86 15.45
CA ALA A 351 -7.24 6.70 14.40
C ALA A 351 -6.12 7.14 13.43
N GLY A 352 -6.33 6.96 12.13
CA GLY A 352 -5.37 7.31 11.09
C GLY A 352 -5.05 8.81 11.09
N GLY A 353 -3.78 9.18 10.87
CA GLY A 353 -3.34 10.57 10.82
C GLY A 353 -3.47 11.33 12.13
N SER A 354 -3.56 10.66 13.28
CA SER A 354 -3.74 11.30 14.59
C SER A 354 -2.54 11.08 15.53
N GLU A 355 -2.44 11.94 16.54
CA GLU A 355 -1.45 11.78 17.63
C GLU A 355 -1.60 10.45 18.37
N ASN A 356 -2.82 9.89 18.39
CA ASN A 356 -3.07 8.61 19.04
C ASN A 356 -2.25 7.46 18.46
N GLN A 357 -1.82 7.57 17.20
CA GLN A 357 -0.88 6.62 16.62
C GLN A 357 0.47 6.62 17.35
N LEU A 358 1.03 7.81 17.66
CA LEU A 358 2.26 7.92 18.45
C LEU A 358 2.05 7.48 19.90
N LYS A 359 0.94 7.87 20.51
CA LYS A 359 0.59 7.46 21.88
C LYS A 359 0.52 5.94 22.01
N VAL A 360 -0.14 5.26 21.08
CA VAL A 360 -0.25 3.80 21.12
C VAL A 360 1.09 3.12 20.86
N MET A 361 1.90 3.65 19.94
CA MET A 361 3.23 3.11 19.66
C MET A 361 4.16 3.26 20.87
N VAL A 362 4.19 4.43 21.51
CA VAL A 362 4.97 4.63 22.74
C VAL A 362 4.49 3.70 23.84
N LYS A 363 3.17 3.63 24.06
CA LYS A 363 2.59 2.82 25.14
C LYS A 363 2.88 1.32 25.03
N TYR A 364 2.84 0.77 23.83
CA TYR A 364 2.91 -0.68 23.62
C TYR A 364 4.24 -1.16 23.03
N PHE A 365 4.96 -0.30 22.30
CA PHE A 365 6.23 -0.66 21.66
C PHE A 365 7.45 -0.22 22.44
N THR A 366 7.28 0.54 23.53
CA THR A 366 8.38 0.97 24.40
C THR A 366 8.09 0.63 25.87
N ASN A 367 9.07 0.85 26.73
CA ASN A 367 8.92 0.76 28.18
C ASN A 367 8.66 2.12 28.84
N ALA A 368 8.30 3.15 28.08
CA ALA A 368 7.98 4.46 28.62
C ALA A 368 6.69 4.43 29.42
N PRO A 369 6.63 5.11 30.58
CA PRO A 369 5.43 5.13 31.42
C PRO A 369 4.29 5.98 30.82
N SER A 370 4.60 6.99 30.01
CA SER A 370 3.64 7.80 29.27
C SER A 370 4.24 8.39 28.00
N TYR A 371 3.41 8.91 27.12
CA TYR A 371 3.82 9.61 25.90
C TYR A 371 4.61 10.88 26.22
N GLU A 372 4.19 11.66 27.19
CA GLU A 372 4.85 12.89 27.64
C GLU A 372 6.23 12.58 28.23
N ALA A 373 6.33 11.53 29.04
CA ALA A 373 7.62 11.08 29.58
C ALA A 373 8.57 10.68 28.47
N TYR A 374 8.07 10.03 27.40
CA TYR A 374 8.85 9.67 26.23
C TYR A 374 9.34 10.91 25.47
N LEU A 375 8.44 11.87 25.17
CA LEU A 375 8.81 13.09 24.44
C LEU A 375 9.87 13.93 25.19
N ASN A 376 9.82 13.95 26.52
CA ASN A 376 10.76 14.69 27.35
C ASN A 376 12.17 14.09 27.35
N ASN A 377 12.31 12.77 27.27
CA ASN A 377 13.60 12.09 27.22
C ASN A 377 13.51 10.74 26.50
N PRO A 378 13.40 10.72 25.17
CA PRO A 378 13.19 9.48 24.42
C PRO A 378 14.33 8.46 24.58
N LEU A 379 15.58 8.92 24.70
CA LEU A 379 16.76 8.06 24.84
C LEU A 379 16.84 7.31 26.18
N LYS A 380 15.98 7.66 27.14
CA LYS A 380 15.89 6.97 28.42
C LYS A 380 15.18 5.60 28.28
N TYR A 381 14.35 5.45 27.27
CA TYR A 381 13.46 4.30 27.11
C TYR A 381 13.94 3.37 26.02
N THR A 382 13.60 2.09 26.17
CA THR A 382 13.96 1.03 25.22
C THR A 382 12.73 0.54 24.48
N ASN A 383 12.93 0.06 23.26
CA ASN A 383 11.87 -0.62 22.53
C ASN A 383 11.65 -2.03 23.01
N ASN A 384 10.38 -2.44 22.98
CA ASN A 384 9.92 -3.81 23.22
C ASN A 384 9.70 -4.57 21.90
N VAL A 385 9.98 -3.93 20.76
CA VAL A 385 9.80 -4.51 19.41
C VAL A 385 11.11 -4.41 18.63
N ASN A 386 11.32 -5.35 17.70
CA ASN A 386 12.51 -5.44 16.85
C ASN A 386 12.29 -4.81 15.46
N ALA A 387 11.04 -4.62 15.08
CA ALA A 387 10.60 -3.94 13.85
C ALA A 387 9.18 -3.42 14.05
N ILE A 388 8.78 -2.45 13.23
CA ILE A 388 7.43 -1.89 13.22
C ILE A 388 6.88 -1.98 11.80
N ILE A 389 5.60 -2.32 11.67
CA ILE A 389 4.83 -2.27 10.43
C ILE A 389 3.74 -1.22 10.58
N SER A 390 3.67 -0.29 9.65
CA SER A 390 2.62 0.71 9.54
C SER A 390 1.71 0.39 8.36
N MET A 391 0.42 0.18 8.62
CA MET A 391 -0.59 -0.06 7.59
C MET A 391 -1.43 1.18 7.24
N PRO A 392 -1.75 2.10 8.19
CA PRO A 392 -2.65 3.22 7.89
C PRO A 392 -2.18 4.02 6.68
N ALA A 393 -3.07 4.36 5.77
CA ALA A 393 -2.83 5.44 4.81
C ALA A 393 -2.55 6.73 5.59
N TYR A 394 -1.87 7.67 5.03
CA TYR A 394 -1.41 8.91 5.67
C TYR A 394 -0.15 8.74 6.54
N GLY A 395 0.46 9.86 6.88
CA GLY A 395 1.58 9.91 7.81
C GLY A 395 1.16 9.52 9.23
N ILE A 396 2.08 8.93 9.95
CA ILE A 396 1.90 8.64 11.37
C ILE A 396 1.95 9.95 12.14
N GLY A 397 1.04 10.11 13.11
CA GLY A 397 0.99 11.29 13.98
C GLY A 397 0.36 12.54 13.35
N GLY A 398 -0.17 12.47 12.14
CA GLY A 398 -0.81 13.59 11.48
C GLY A 398 0.14 14.78 11.27
N ASN A 399 -0.19 15.94 11.84
CA ASN A 399 0.62 17.15 11.75
C ASN A 399 1.90 17.12 12.64
N LEU A 400 2.11 16.04 13.41
CA LEU A 400 3.25 15.89 14.33
C LEU A 400 4.44 15.21 13.65
N PHE A 401 4.81 15.64 12.47
CA PHE A 401 5.87 15.05 11.66
C PHE A 401 7.21 14.94 12.42
N ASP A 402 7.61 16.02 13.10
CA ASP A 402 8.86 16.06 13.88
C ASP A 402 8.86 15.06 15.05
N ASN A 403 7.74 14.91 15.74
CA ASN A 403 7.62 13.94 16.82
C ASN A 403 7.70 12.50 16.29
N THR A 404 7.13 12.24 15.13
CA THR A 404 7.19 10.92 14.48
C THR A 404 8.62 10.58 14.06
N THR A 405 9.30 11.50 13.39
CA THR A 405 10.68 11.33 12.96
C THR A 405 11.59 11.11 14.17
N LYS A 406 11.43 11.92 15.21
CA LYS A 406 12.15 11.76 16.48
C LYS A 406 11.88 10.41 17.14
N TYR A 407 10.64 9.93 17.10
CA TYR A 407 10.31 8.59 17.59
C TYR A 407 11.10 7.52 16.81
N PHE A 408 11.10 7.57 15.49
CA PHE A 408 11.82 6.59 14.68
C PHE A 408 13.34 6.63 14.87
N GLU A 409 13.94 7.82 14.96
CA GLU A 409 15.37 7.99 15.27
C GLU A 409 15.75 7.34 16.60
N THR A 410 14.94 7.52 17.63
CA THR A 410 15.22 7.01 18.96
C THR A 410 14.82 5.55 19.16
N ALA A 411 13.84 5.10 18.38
CA ALA A 411 13.41 3.70 18.36
C ALA A 411 14.53 2.77 17.87
N GLY A 412 15.33 3.20 16.88
CA GLY A 412 16.46 2.43 16.37
C GLY A 412 16.08 1.07 15.76
N VAL A 413 14.84 0.92 15.29
CA VAL A 413 14.34 -0.28 14.62
C VAL A 413 13.76 0.08 13.25
N PRO A 414 13.82 -0.81 12.27
CA PRO A 414 13.24 -0.55 10.96
C PRO A 414 11.71 -0.43 11.05
N VAL A 415 11.16 0.52 10.28
CA VAL A 415 9.73 0.75 10.16
C VAL A 415 9.31 0.51 8.72
N PHE A 416 8.43 -0.45 8.50
CA PHE A 416 8.00 -0.91 7.19
C PHE A 416 6.60 -0.42 6.86
N ARG A 417 6.33 -0.24 5.55
CA ARG A 417 5.01 0.14 5.06
C ARG A 417 4.29 -1.05 4.44
N ALA A 418 3.20 -1.47 5.03
CA ALA A 418 2.27 -2.41 4.40
C ALA A 418 1.07 -1.64 3.83
N VAL A 419 0.82 -1.80 2.54
CA VAL A 419 -0.21 -1.05 1.82
C VAL A 419 -1.36 -1.98 1.43
N HIS A 420 -2.56 -1.66 1.88
CA HIS A 420 -3.79 -2.17 1.31
C HIS A 420 -4.52 -1.05 0.57
N SER A 421 -5.18 -1.36 -0.54
CA SER A 421 -5.83 -0.35 -1.38
C SER A 421 -7.34 -0.47 -1.33
N ASP A 422 -8.01 0.65 -1.08
CA ASP A 422 -9.47 0.79 -1.18
C ASP A 422 -9.97 0.90 -2.64
N TYR A 423 -9.07 0.98 -3.62
CA TYR A 423 -9.41 1.35 -4.99
C TYR A 423 -9.10 0.29 -6.03
N VAL A 424 -8.11 -0.58 -5.78
CA VAL A 424 -7.70 -1.63 -6.71
C VAL A 424 -7.79 -2.99 -6.05
N SER A 425 -8.27 -3.97 -6.79
CA SER A 425 -8.23 -5.37 -6.39
C SER A 425 -6.80 -5.94 -6.51
N ASN A 426 -6.58 -7.13 -5.95
CA ASN A 426 -5.30 -7.82 -6.12
C ASN A 426 -4.99 -8.05 -7.60
N GLU A 427 -5.98 -8.45 -8.37
CA GLU A 427 -5.89 -8.78 -9.78
C GLU A 427 -5.60 -7.54 -10.65
N GLU A 428 -6.26 -6.42 -10.36
CA GLU A 428 -6.00 -5.14 -11.03
C GLU A 428 -4.61 -4.59 -10.69
N TRP A 429 -4.20 -4.71 -9.42
CA TRP A 429 -2.87 -4.30 -9.00
C TRP A 429 -1.77 -5.13 -9.70
N GLU A 430 -1.94 -6.43 -9.84
CA GLU A 430 -0.99 -7.30 -10.56
C GLU A 430 -0.78 -6.86 -12.02
N LEU A 431 -1.81 -6.38 -12.68
CA LEU A 431 -1.73 -5.89 -14.07
C LEU A 431 -1.27 -4.42 -14.18
N SER A 432 -1.29 -3.66 -13.10
CA SER A 432 -0.95 -2.24 -13.13
C SER A 432 0.55 -2.04 -13.40
N ALA A 433 0.88 -1.15 -14.31
CA ALA A 433 2.26 -0.70 -14.53
C ALA A 433 2.72 0.31 -13.46
N THR A 434 1.80 0.97 -12.78
CA THR A 434 2.10 2.03 -11.81
C THR A 434 2.00 1.58 -10.35
N GLY A 435 1.50 0.35 -10.10
CA GLY A 435 1.19 -0.16 -8.76
C GLY A 435 -0.10 0.43 -8.19
N LEU A 436 -0.10 1.71 -7.84
CA LEU A 436 -1.31 2.45 -7.43
C LEU A 436 -1.74 3.42 -8.52
N PRO A 437 -3.05 3.78 -8.60
CA PRO A 437 -3.55 4.72 -9.60
C PRO A 437 -2.84 6.07 -9.53
N GLY A 438 -2.33 6.54 -10.68
CA GLY A 438 -1.54 7.78 -10.77
C GLY A 438 -2.37 9.07 -10.68
N ASN A 439 -3.66 9.00 -11.00
CA ASN A 439 -4.60 10.12 -10.98
C ASN A 439 -5.20 10.41 -9.58
N ARG A 440 -4.84 9.61 -8.59
CA ARG A 440 -5.26 9.77 -7.20
C ARG A 440 -4.06 10.05 -6.32
N SER A 441 -4.28 10.69 -5.20
CA SER A 441 -3.25 10.95 -4.18
C SER A 441 -2.78 9.68 -3.44
N ASP A 442 -3.14 8.48 -3.91
CA ASP A 442 -2.80 7.21 -3.26
C ASP A 442 -1.30 6.98 -3.12
N LYS A 443 -0.51 7.25 -4.18
CA LYS A 443 0.96 7.15 -4.08
C LYS A 443 1.51 8.09 -3.02
N TRP A 444 0.93 9.29 -2.92
CA TRP A 444 1.33 10.26 -1.91
C TRP A 444 1.04 9.78 -0.50
N TRP A 445 -0.21 9.35 -0.25
CA TRP A 445 -0.65 8.96 1.09
C TRP A 445 -0.05 7.62 1.55
N HIS A 446 0.08 6.66 0.65
CA HIS A 446 0.55 5.33 1.00
C HIS A 446 2.08 5.18 0.94
N VAL A 447 2.77 5.91 0.08
CA VAL A 447 4.21 5.74 -0.15
C VAL A 447 4.98 6.99 0.27
N ALA A 448 4.82 8.11 -0.42
CA ALA A 448 5.72 9.26 -0.30
C ALA A 448 5.73 9.88 1.10
N ILE A 449 4.57 10.06 1.76
CA ILE A 449 4.53 10.57 3.15
C ILE A 449 5.23 9.61 4.10
N GLY A 450 5.03 8.31 3.94
CA GLY A 450 5.71 7.31 4.76
C GLY A 450 7.23 7.40 4.60
N GLU A 451 7.73 7.45 3.37
CA GLU A 451 9.16 7.59 3.07
C GLU A 451 9.75 8.89 3.64
N ALA A 452 9.02 10.00 3.54
CA ALA A 452 9.42 11.27 4.14
C ALA A 452 9.55 11.21 5.68
N GLN A 453 8.83 10.29 6.33
CA GLN A 453 8.95 10.01 7.77
C GLN A 453 10.01 8.95 8.11
N GLY A 454 10.66 8.34 7.12
CA GLY A 454 11.64 7.27 7.32
C GLY A 454 11.06 5.86 7.36
N ILE A 455 9.81 5.68 6.89
CA ILE A 455 9.19 4.37 6.70
C ILE A 455 9.68 3.79 5.37
N ILE A 456 10.12 2.53 5.38
CA ILE A 456 10.78 1.89 4.24
C ILE A 456 9.95 0.75 3.65
N GLU A 457 10.37 0.28 2.48
CA GLU A 457 9.87 -0.93 1.80
C GLU A 457 8.35 -1.00 1.68
N ALA A 458 7.74 0.05 1.14
CA ALA A 458 6.31 0.04 0.85
C ALA A 458 5.95 -1.20 0.01
N THR A 459 5.08 -2.06 0.57
CA THR A 459 4.70 -3.33 -0.04
C THR A 459 3.19 -3.48 -0.05
N PHE A 460 2.63 -3.86 -1.19
CA PHE A 460 1.21 -4.16 -1.32
C PHE A 460 0.87 -5.48 -0.62
N VAL A 461 -0.08 -5.43 0.30
CA VAL A 461 -0.49 -6.59 1.11
C VAL A 461 -1.95 -7.01 0.89
N GLY A 462 -2.71 -6.22 0.14
CA GLY A 462 -4.08 -6.58 -0.19
C GLY A 462 -4.85 -5.49 -0.92
N GLY A 463 -5.82 -5.88 -1.70
CA GLY A 463 -6.70 -5.02 -2.47
C GLY A 463 -8.17 -5.19 -2.12
N VAL A 464 -8.96 -4.20 -2.54
CA VAL A 464 -10.39 -4.20 -2.35
C VAL A 464 -11.04 -5.38 -3.09
N THR A 465 -12.11 -5.93 -2.50
CA THR A 465 -13.02 -6.85 -3.17
C THR A 465 -14.31 -6.11 -3.50
N HIS A 466 -14.90 -6.42 -4.66
CA HIS A 466 -16.14 -5.79 -5.14
C HIS A 466 -17.25 -6.83 -5.20
N GLU A 467 -17.66 -7.34 -4.05
CA GLU A 467 -18.81 -8.23 -3.97
C GLU A 467 -20.09 -7.40 -3.94
N ILE A 468 -21.09 -7.83 -4.74
CA ILE A 468 -22.41 -7.21 -4.74
C ILE A 468 -23.35 -8.06 -3.89
N SER A 469 -23.92 -7.46 -2.86
CA SER A 469 -24.94 -8.09 -2.03
C SER A 469 -26.18 -8.42 -2.87
N SER A 470 -26.55 -9.69 -2.93
CA SER A 470 -27.74 -10.14 -3.65
C SER A 470 -29.05 -9.66 -3.01
N LYS A 471 -29.02 -9.24 -1.74
CA LYS A 471 -30.21 -8.78 -1.00
C LYS A 471 -30.46 -7.30 -1.14
N THR A 472 -29.43 -6.49 -1.05
CA THR A 472 -29.55 -5.02 -0.99
C THR A 472 -28.99 -4.33 -2.23
N GLY A 473 -28.23 -5.04 -3.07
CA GLY A 473 -27.49 -4.48 -4.20
C GLY A 473 -26.26 -3.66 -3.79
N ALA A 474 -25.87 -3.67 -2.50
CA ALA A 474 -24.69 -2.98 -2.00
C ALA A 474 -23.42 -3.56 -2.62
N GLN A 475 -22.52 -2.72 -3.10
CA GLN A 475 -21.14 -3.11 -3.35
C GLN A 475 -20.41 -3.14 -2.01
N LEU A 476 -20.05 -4.33 -1.57
CA LEU A 476 -19.33 -4.52 -0.30
C LEU A 476 -17.87 -4.19 -0.47
N SER A 477 -17.34 -3.41 0.45
CA SER A 477 -15.92 -3.12 0.53
C SER A 477 -15.27 -4.08 1.52
N GLY A 478 -14.57 -5.07 1.01
CA GLY A 478 -13.70 -5.93 1.79
C GLY A 478 -12.27 -5.80 1.29
N PHE A 479 -11.32 -6.29 2.05
CA PHE A 479 -9.97 -6.51 1.56
C PHE A 479 -9.72 -7.99 1.40
N LYS A 480 -9.06 -8.34 0.32
CA LYS A 480 -8.49 -9.67 0.11
C LYS A 480 -6.99 -9.58 0.34
N ALA A 481 -6.48 -10.35 1.27
CA ALA A 481 -5.05 -10.43 1.50
C ALA A 481 -4.32 -10.95 0.26
N HIS A 482 -3.16 -10.36 -0.06
CA HIS A 482 -2.29 -10.83 -1.12
C HIS A 482 -1.21 -11.74 -0.53
N GLU A 483 -1.53 -13.03 -0.36
CA GLU A 483 -0.74 -13.99 0.42
C GLU A 483 0.73 -14.10 -0.04
N LYS A 484 0.99 -14.09 -1.35
CA LYS A 484 2.36 -14.17 -1.90
C LYS A 484 3.21 -12.98 -1.48
N ASN A 485 2.67 -11.76 -1.60
CA ASN A 485 3.39 -10.55 -1.20
C ASN A 485 3.56 -10.46 0.31
N ILE A 486 2.56 -10.87 1.07
CA ILE A 486 2.66 -10.92 2.53
C ILE A 486 3.77 -11.89 2.95
N ASP A 487 3.87 -13.05 2.31
CA ASP A 487 4.94 -14.00 2.58
C ASP A 487 6.33 -13.42 2.26
N LEU A 488 6.48 -12.77 1.10
CA LEU A 488 7.72 -12.09 0.71
C LEU A 488 8.06 -10.95 1.68
N PHE A 489 7.10 -10.08 1.97
CA PHE A 489 7.27 -8.94 2.86
C PHE A 489 7.69 -9.36 4.27
N THR A 490 7.02 -10.35 4.84
CA THR A 490 7.36 -10.84 6.19
C THR A 490 8.70 -11.57 6.23
N LYS A 491 9.12 -12.27 5.15
CA LYS A 491 10.49 -12.78 5.00
C LYS A 491 11.53 -11.65 5.01
N ARG A 492 11.29 -10.57 4.29
CA ARG A 492 12.18 -9.40 4.26
C ARG A 492 12.30 -8.76 5.64
N ILE A 493 11.18 -8.58 6.36
CA ILE A 493 11.18 -8.05 7.73
C ILE A 493 12.05 -8.92 8.66
N VAL A 494 11.89 -10.24 8.61
CA VAL A 494 12.70 -11.16 9.40
C VAL A 494 14.18 -11.08 9.00
N SER A 495 14.48 -10.93 7.71
CA SER A 495 15.86 -10.74 7.24
C SER A 495 16.48 -9.44 7.77
N TRP A 496 15.74 -8.34 7.80
CA TRP A 496 16.16 -7.07 8.40
C TRP A 496 16.43 -7.21 9.90
N ILE A 497 15.56 -7.90 10.64
CA ILE A 497 15.76 -8.19 12.06
C ILE A 497 17.01 -9.04 12.24
N ASN A 498 17.15 -10.13 11.48
CA ASN A 498 18.33 -11.00 11.56
C ASN A 498 19.62 -10.22 11.27
N LEU A 499 19.61 -9.32 10.29
CA LEU A 499 20.76 -8.48 9.98
C LEU A 499 21.20 -7.62 11.16
N GLN A 500 20.27 -7.11 11.97
CA GLN A 500 20.58 -6.31 13.15
C GLN A 500 21.24 -7.16 14.25
N TYR A 501 20.76 -8.38 14.46
CA TYR A 501 21.18 -9.24 15.59
C TYR A 501 22.29 -10.23 15.24
N THR A 502 22.61 -10.41 13.94
CA THR A 502 23.78 -11.19 13.52
C THR A 502 25.06 -10.45 13.91
N LEU A 503 26.04 -11.18 14.46
CA LEU A 503 27.35 -10.60 14.75
C LEU A 503 28.01 -10.11 13.47
N ASN A 504 28.74 -9.00 13.56
CA ASN A 504 29.43 -8.44 12.38
C ASN A 504 30.39 -9.44 11.73
N SER A 505 31.05 -10.29 12.52
CA SER A 505 31.92 -11.34 12.02
C SER A 505 31.22 -12.38 11.14
N ASP A 506 29.92 -12.57 11.34
CA ASP A 506 29.12 -13.61 10.68
C ASP A 506 28.30 -13.07 9.50
N LYS A 507 28.14 -11.73 9.40
CA LYS A 507 27.43 -11.08 8.30
C LYS A 507 28.17 -11.33 6.99
N LYS A 508 27.42 -11.71 5.97
CA LYS A 508 27.89 -11.82 4.58
C LYS A 508 27.37 -10.63 3.78
N ILE A 509 28.25 -9.90 3.13
CA ILE A 509 27.90 -8.68 2.40
C ILE A 509 28.41 -8.76 0.98
N SER A 510 27.57 -8.40 0.00
CA SER A 510 28.01 -8.14 -1.38
C SER A 510 28.16 -6.63 -1.59
N LEU A 511 29.32 -6.22 -2.06
CA LEU A 511 29.61 -4.86 -2.53
C LEU A 511 29.58 -4.88 -4.07
N VAL A 512 28.62 -4.19 -4.67
CA VAL A 512 28.42 -4.17 -6.11
C VAL A 512 28.84 -2.82 -6.65
N TYR A 513 29.76 -2.80 -7.62
CA TYR A 513 30.25 -1.57 -8.24
C TYR A 513 29.99 -1.55 -9.74
N PHE A 514 29.93 -0.34 -10.30
CA PHE A 514 29.64 -0.12 -11.71
C PHE A 514 30.85 -0.50 -12.59
N ASN A 515 30.60 -1.32 -13.62
CA ASN A 515 31.59 -1.69 -14.64
C ASN A 515 30.93 -1.75 -16.02
N TYR A 516 30.69 -0.61 -16.62
CA TYR A 516 30.06 -0.47 -17.93
C TYR A 516 30.70 0.67 -18.76
N PRO A 517 30.97 0.50 -20.09
CA PRO A 517 30.99 -0.79 -20.80
C PRO A 517 31.99 -1.78 -20.22
N PRO A 518 31.91 -3.11 -20.57
CA PRO A 518 32.84 -4.09 -20.04
C PRO A 518 34.29 -3.72 -20.34
N GLY A 519 35.14 -3.93 -19.34
CA GLY A 519 36.57 -3.73 -19.52
C GLY A 519 37.31 -3.13 -18.36
N LYS A 520 38.63 -3.25 -18.41
CA LYS A 520 39.56 -2.91 -17.32
C LYS A 520 39.56 -1.45 -16.93
N GLN A 521 39.17 -0.54 -17.83
CA GLN A 521 39.24 0.91 -17.62
C GLN A 521 37.92 1.52 -17.16
N ASN A 522 36.85 0.71 -17.03
CA ASN A 522 35.48 1.19 -16.80
C ASN A 522 34.96 0.84 -15.42
N ILE A 523 35.84 0.78 -14.42
CA ILE A 523 35.48 0.69 -13.02
C ILE A 523 35.35 2.11 -12.47
N GLY A 524 34.12 2.56 -12.24
CA GLY A 524 33.92 3.92 -11.74
C GLY A 524 32.43 4.31 -11.81
N SER A 525 32.08 5.43 -11.22
CA SER A 525 30.73 5.95 -11.25
C SER A 525 30.77 7.48 -11.25
N SER A 526 30.62 8.09 -12.41
CA SER A 526 30.69 9.54 -12.58
C SER A 526 31.98 10.11 -11.96
N TYR A 527 31.87 10.86 -10.87
CA TYR A 527 33.01 11.47 -10.15
C TYR A 527 33.40 10.69 -8.88
N LEU A 528 32.79 9.52 -8.62
CA LEU A 528 33.15 8.69 -7.49
C LEU A 528 34.37 7.82 -7.85
N ASP A 529 35.43 7.91 -7.05
CA ASP A 529 36.53 6.95 -7.05
C ASP A 529 36.06 5.66 -6.37
N SER A 530 35.46 4.76 -7.18
CA SER A 530 34.87 3.52 -6.69
C SER A 530 35.91 2.58 -6.09
N ILE A 531 37.14 2.52 -6.62
CA ILE A 531 38.19 1.62 -6.13
C ILE A 531 38.67 2.07 -4.76
N THR A 532 38.98 3.35 -4.61
CA THR A 532 39.36 3.91 -3.30
C THR A 532 38.23 3.81 -2.30
N SER A 533 36.99 4.00 -2.72
CA SER A 533 35.81 3.87 -1.86
C SER A 533 35.65 2.43 -1.35
N VAL A 534 35.76 1.43 -2.21
CA VAL A 534 35.74 0.01 -1.83
C VAL A 534 36.89 -0.31 -0.87
N TYR A 535 38.10 0.19 -1.16
CA TYR A 535 39.27 -0.01 -0.30
C TYR A 535 39.03 0.53 1.12
N ASN A 536 38.59 1.77 1.23
CA ASN A 536 38.30 2.39 2.52
C ASN A 536 37.15 1.67 3.25
N LEU A 537 36.11 1.26 2.54
CA LEU A 537 34.99 0.53 3.13
C LEU A 537 35.42 -0.84 3.69
N LEU A 538 36.31 -1.57 3.01
CA LEU A 538 36.86 -2.83 3.51
C LEU A 538 37.62 -2.65 4.81
N TYR A 539 38.43 -1.59 4.93
CA TYR A 539 39.14 -1.28 6.16
C TYR A 539 38.23 -0.81 7.28
N GLU A 540 37.16 -0.07 6.94
CA GLU A 540 36.17 0.32 7.94
C GLU A 540 35.37 -0.90 8.42
N LEU A 541 34.93 -1.80 7.52
CA LEU A 541 34.27 -3.04 7.90
C LEU A 541 35.16 -3.88 8.84
N LYS A 542 36.49 -3.94 8.57
CA LYS A 542 37.44 -4.59 9.45
C LYS A 542 37.45 -3.94 10.84
N SER A 543 37.45 -2.60 10.89
CA SER A 543 37.46 -1.85 12.16
C SER A 543 36.22 -2.11 13.02
N GLN A 544 35.08 -2.41 12.35
CA GLN A 544 33.80 -2.71 12.97
C GLN A 544 33.61 -4.20 13.27
N GLY A 545 34.66 -5.04 13.09
CA GLY A 545 34.66 -6.44 13.45
C GLY A 545 34.04 -7.38 12.42
N TYR A 546 33.87 -6.94 11.17
CA TYR A 546 33.45 -7.82 10.08
C TYR A 546 34.61 -8.74 9.69
N ASN A 547 34.26 -9.96 9.26
CA ASN A 547 35.25 -10.89 8.70
C ASN A 547 35.60 -10.50 7.26
N VAL A 548 36.70 -9.77 7.09
CA VAL A 548 37.19 -9.32 5.79
C VAL A 548 38.41 -10.14 5.31
N GLY A 549 38.82 -11.18 6.02
CA GLY A 549 39.99 -11.96 5.65
C GLY A 549 41.28 -11.12 5.52
N LYS A 550 42.12 -11.49 4.55
CA LYS A 550 43.36 -10.76 4.24
C LYS A 550 43.05 -9.68 3.21
N LEU A 551 43.21 -8.40 3.61
CA LEU A 551 42.99 -7.25 2.72
C LEU A 551 44.23 -6.88 1.91
N PRO A 552 44.09 -6.26 0.72
CA PRO A 552 45.17 -5.63 -0.03
C PRO A 552 45.75 -4.48 0.78
N THR A 553 47.06 -4.28 0.66
CA THR A 553 47.81 -3.28 1.46
C THR A 553 47.75 -1.88 0.84
N THR A 554 47.41 -1.79 -0.43
CA THR A 554 47.31 -0.53 -1.16
C THR A 554 46.07 -0.55 -2.09
N VAL A 555 45.58 0.65 -2.42
CA VAL A 555 44.51 0.82 -3.43
C VAL A 555 44.87 0.19 -4.76
N LYS A 556 46.16 0.34 -5.15
CA LYS A 556 46.65 -0.24 -6.42
C LYS A 556 46.61 -1.77 -6.43
N GLU A 557 46.93 -2.41 -5.32
CA GLU A 557 46.81 -3.87 -5.20
C GLU A 557 45.34 -4.32 -5.36
N LEU A 558 44.41 -3.60 -4.75
CA LEU A 558 42.96 -3.85 -4.92
C LEU A 558 42.56 -3.66 -6.39
N GLU A 559 42.95 -2.57 -7.01
CA GLU A 559 42.69 -2.30 -8.43
C GLU A 559 43.17 -3.44 -9.32
N ASP A 560 44.39 -3.92 -9.12
CA ASP A 560 44.95 -5.02 -9.91
C ASP A 560 44.17 -6.33 -9.73
N MET A 561 43.68 -6.57 -8.49
CA MET A 561 42.80 -7.72 -8.19
C MET A 561 41.43 -7.56 -8.87
N MET A 562 40.81 -6.39 -8.80
CA MET A 562 39.52 -6.10 -9.44
C MET A 562 39.62 -6.22 -10.97
N ILE A 563 40.67 -5.71 -11.59
CA ILE A 563 40.93 -5.85 -13.02
C ILE A 563 41.08 -7.33 -13.46
N LYS A 564 41.66 -8.15 -12.59
CA LYS A 564 41.91 -9.54 -12.89
C LYS A 564 40.69 -10.43 -12.77
N SER A 565 39.86 -10.21 -11.76
CA SER A 565 38.77 -11.15 -11.39
C SER A 565 37.41 -10.47 -11.26
N GLY A 566 37.35 -9.15 -11.18
CA GLY A 566 36.13 -8.38 -10.87
C GLY A 566 35.64 -7.54 -12.06
N ILE A 567 35.76 -7.98 -13.29
CA ILE A 567 35.26 -7.26 -14.46
C ILE A 567 34.28 -8.10 -15.28
N ASN A 568 33.30 -7.42 -15.87
CA ASN A 568 32.44 -8.06 -16.88
C ASN A 568 33.27 -8.34 -18.13
N VAL A 569 33.00 -9.47 -18.82
CA VAL A 569 33.70 -9.91 -20.03
C VAL A 569 32.74 -9.79 -21.20
N ALA A 570 33.19 -9.13 -22.27
CA ALA A 570 32.43 -9.00 -23.49
C ALA A 570 32.63 -10.22 -24.42
N THR A 571 31.63 -10.55 -25.25
CA THR A 571 31.69 -11.68 -26.18
C THR A 571 32.71 -11.45 -27.29
N TRP A 572 33.02 -10.18 -27.62
CA TRP A 572 34.07 -9.84 -28.59
C TRP A 572 35.51 -10.05 -28.09
N ALA A 573 35.66 -10.52 -26.82
CA ALA A 573 36.95 -10.86 -26.23
C ALA A 573 37.10 -12.38 -26.06
N PRO A 574 37.36 -13.16 -27.15
CA PRO A 574 37.42 -14.60 -27.10
C PRO A 574 38.51 -15.10 -26.14
N GLY A 575 38.17 -16.11 -25.34
CA GLY A 575 39.08 -16.74 -24.37
C GLY A 575 39.25 -15.98 -23.04
N GLU A 576 38.75 -14.74 -22.90
CA GLU A 576 38.82 -14.01 -21.63
C GLU A 576 37.86 -14.62 -20.60
N LEU A 577 36.73 -15.14 -21.02
CA LEU A 577 35.78 -15.81 -20.12
C LEU A 577 36.38 -17.11 -19.54
N GLU A 578 37.05 -17.90 -20.33
CA GLU A 578 37.79 -19.07 -19.86
C GLU A 578 38.88 -18.69 -18.88
N LYS A 579 39.66 -17.65 -19.19
CA LYS A 579 40.72 -17.16 -18.28
C LYS A 579 40.13 -16.69 -16.95
N LEU A 580 39.02 -15.93 -17.00
CA LEU A 580 38.31 -15.48 -15.82
C LEU A 580 37.80 -16.67 -15.01
N SER A 581 37.15 -17.64 -15.66
CA SER A 581 36.60 -18.82 -15.03
C SER A 581 37.63 -19.71 -14.31
N ASN A 582 38.92 -19.52 -14.58
CA ASN A 582 40.02 -20.23 -13.93
C ASN A 582 40.68 -19.43 -12.79
N GLN A 583 40.23 -18.23 -12.49
CA GLN A 583 40.71 -17.49 -11.34
C GLN A 583 40.20 -18.11 -10.01
N PRO A 584 41.01 -18.11 -8.94
CA PRO A 584 40.69 -18.88 -7.72
C PRO A 584 39.45 -18.42 -6.99
N ASP A 585 39.07 -17.15 -7.07
CA ASP A 585 37.96 -16.57 -6.30
C ASP A 585 36.67 -16.43 -7.11
N ILE A 586 36.70 -16.87 -8.36
CA ILE A 586 35.54 -16.77 -9.26
C ILE A 586 34.42 -17.72 -8.84
N VAL A 587 33.21 -17.19 -8.80
CA VAL A 587 32.01 -17.99 -8.55
C VAL A 587 31.57 -18.68 -9.85
N LEU A 588 31.51 -20.00 -9.76
CA LEU A 588 30.92 -20.84 -10.80
C LEU A 588 29.58 -21.36 -10.29
N LEU A 589 28.50 -20.67 -10.67
CA LEU A 589 27.14 -21.08 -10.30
C LEU A 589 26.66 -22.18 -11.27
N PRO A 590 26.33 -23.39 -10.79
CA PRO A 590 25.78 -24.42 -11.65
C PRO A 590 24.52 -23.97 -12.37
N VAL A 591 24.47 -24.16 -13.68
CA VAL A 591 23.31 -23.81 -14.50
C VAL A 591 22.03 -24.48 -13.98
N ALA A 592 22.10 -25.75 -13.60
CA ALA A 592 20.95 -26.50 -13.09
C ALA A 592 20.36 -25.89 -11.80
N GLU A 593 21.20 -25.28 -10.94
CA GLU A 593 20.73 -24.59 -9.73
C GLU A 593 19.96 -23.31 -10.10
N TYR A 594 20.50 -22.51 -11.02
CA TYR A 594 19.81 -21.34 -11.55
C TYR A 594 18.49 -21.70 -12.24
N GLU A 595 18.49 -22.75 -13.10
CA GLU A 595 17.28 -23.21 -13.79
C GLU A 595 16.17 -23.64 -12.84
N ASN A 596 16.50 -24.31 -11.74
CA ASN A 596 15.54 -24.67 -10.71
C ASN A 596 14.88 -23.42 -10.11
N TRP A 597 15.67 -22.40 -9.78
CA TRP A 597 15.15 -21.14 -9.28
C TRP A 597 14.34 -20.41 -10.35
N PHE A 598 14.86 -20.26 -11.57
CA PHE A 598 14.18 -19.58 -12.68
C PHE A 598 12.84 -20.22 -13.01
N ASN A 599 12.76 -21.55 -12.98
CA ASN A 599 11.51 -22.28 -13.18
C ASN A 599 10.48 -22.07 -12.07
N SER A 600 10.89 -21.65 -10.89
CA SER A 600 10.00 -21.28 -9.78
C SER A 600 9.38 -19.89 -9.90
N LEU A 601 9.87 -19.05 -10.82
CA LEU A 601 9.33 -17.71 -11.06
C LEU A 601 7.91 -17.79 -11.65
N GLU A 602 7.17 -16.69 -11.49
CA GLU A 602 5.84 -16.56 -12.06
C GLU A 602 5.85 -16.74 -13.58
N PRO A 603 4.85 -17.41 -14.16
CA PRO A 603 4.83 -17.70 -15.59
C PRO A 603 4.98 -16.46 -16.47
N ILE A 604 4.40 -15.34 -16.09
CA ILE A 604 4.44 -14.09 -16.84
C ILE A 604 5.85 -13.49 -16.92
N SER A 605 6.63 -13.56 -15.82
CA SER A 605 8.02 -13.11 -15.80
C SER A 605 8.90 -13.98 -16.70
N LYS A 606 8.68 -15.30 -16.67
CA LYS A 606 9.39 -16.21 -17.59
C LYS A 606 9.08 -15.92 -19.06
N VAL A 607 7.83 -15.66 -19.41
CA VAL A 607 7.46 -15.27 -20.78
C VAL A 607 8.21 -14.02 -21.23
N GLN A 608 8.34 -13.02 -20.36
CA GLN A 608 9.05 -11.80 -20.69
C GLN A 608 10.55 -12.04 -20.94
N VAL A 609 11.20 -12.85 -20.12
CA VAL A 609 12.62 -13.21 -20.31
C VAL A 609 12.82 -14.08 -21.55
N ILE A 610 12.02 -15.13 -21.72
CA ILE A 610 12.23 -16.14 -22.78
C ILE A 610 11.78 -15.62 -24.14
N GLU A 611 10.60 -15.02 -24.24
CA GLU A 611 9.94 -14.67 -25.50
C GLU A 611 9.92 -13.15 -25.78
N GLY A 612 10.28 -12.32 -24.81
CA GLY A 612 10.41 -10.87 -24.94
C GLY A 612 9.12 -10.07 -24.79
N PRO A 613 9.21 -8.73 -24.98
CA PRO A 613 8.16 -7.79 -24.65
C PRO A 613 6.87 -7.97 -25.46
N VAL A 614 6.95 -8.46 -26.70
CA VAL A 614 5.75 -8.71 -27.54
C VAL A 614 4.91 -9.86 -26.98
N ALA A 615 5.52 -10.93 -26.52
CA ALA A 615 4.82 -12.05 -25.90
C ALA A 615 4.23 -11.64 -24.55
N TYR A 616 4.98 -10.89 -23.77
CA TYR A 616 4.57 -10.37 -22.45
C TYR A 616 3.30 -9.52 -22.54
N ILE A 617 3.26 -8.50 -23.43
CA ILE A 617 2.10 -7.61 -23.55
C ILE A 617 0.84 -8.35 -23.99
N GLY A 618 0.98 -9.36 -24.85
CA GLY A 618 -0.15 -10.18 -25.29
C GLY A 618 -0.73 -11.04 -24.15
N GLN A 619 0.12 -11.52 -23.26
CA GLN A 619 -0.34 -12.25 -22.05
C GLN A 619 -1.02 -11.31 -21.07
N LEU A 620 -0.50 -10.09 -20.88
CA LEU A 620 -1.17 -9.07 -20.03
C LEU A 620 -2.54 -8.70 -20.59
N ALA A 621 -2.65 -8.49 -21.92
CA ALA A 621 -3.94 -8.19 -22.56
C ALA A 621 -4.97 -9.31 -22.34
N ARG A 622 -4.53 -10.57 -22.41
CA ARG A 622 -5.39 -11.73 -22.13
C ARG A 622 -5.86 -11.76 -20.67
N ASN A 623 -4.95 -11.49 -19.74
CA ASN A 623 -5.29 -11.43 -18.30
C ASN A 623 -6.24 -10.26 -18.02
N ALA A 624 -6.06 -9.11 -18.68
CA ALA A 624 -6.92 -7.93 -18.53
C ALA A 624 -8.37 -8.20 -18.96
N ILE A 625 -8.59 -8.94 -20.06
CA ILE A 625 -9.93 -9.37 -20.48
C ILE A 625 -10.60 -10.22 -19.40
N ALA A 626 -9.85 -11.13 -18.79
CA ALA A 626 -10.40 -12.05 -17.78
C ALA A 626 -10.96 -11.34 -16.53
N ILE A 627 -10.46 -10.14 -16.21
CA ILE A 627 -10.89 -9.33 -15.05
C ILE A 627 -11.57 -8.01 -15.44
N ASN A 628 -11.90 -7.83 -16.72
CA ASN A 628 -12.50 -6.61 -17.29
C ASN A 628 -11.65 -5.32 -17.07
N TYR A 629 -10.33 -5.46 -17.04
CA TYR A 629 -9.34 -4.36 -16.87
C TYR A 629 -8.91 -3.77 -18.23
N THR A 630 -9.86 -3.58 -19.15
CA THR A 630 -9.57 -3.28 -20.56
C THR A 630 -9.21 -1.83 -20.82
N SER A 631 -9.80 -0.88 -20.08
CA SER A 631 -9.52 0.56 -20.28
C SER A 631 -8.10 0.93 -19.84
N PRO A 632 -7.63 0.61 -18.62
CA PRO A 632 -6.23 0.89 -18.25
C PRO A 632 -5.21 0.10 -19.09
N MET A 633 -5.58 -1.10 -19.56
CA MET A 633 -4.68 -1.91 -20.39
C MET A 633 -4.36 -1.26 -21.74
N LYS A 634 -5.22 -0.38 -22.27
CA LYS A 634 -4.91 0.39 -23.49
C LYS A 634 -3.73 1.33 -23.29
N ASP A 635 -3.66 2.00 -22.15
CA ASP A 635 -2.55 2.90 -21.82
C ASP A 635 -1.26 2.11 -21.67
N ILE A 636 -1.30 0.95 -20.99
CA ILE A 636 -0.17 0.03 -20.85
C ILE A 636 0.33 -0.45 -22.23
N ILE A 637 -0.57 -0.76 -23.17
CA ILE A 637 -0.18 -1.13 -24.55
C ILE A 637 0.49 0.05 -25.26
N ASN A 638 0.01 1.28 -25.09
CA ASN A 638 0.61 2.45 -25.70
C ASN A 638 2.02 2.72 -25.15
N ASP A 639 2.21 2.62 -23.85
CA ASP A 639 3.51 2.79 -23.21
C ASP A 639 4.49 1.69 -23.63
N TRP A 640 4.03 0.44 -23.65
CA TRP A 640 4.79 -0.68 -24.20
C TRP A 640 5.20 -0.44 -25.66
N TYR A 641 4.26 0.02 -26.51
CA TYR A 641 4.53 0.31 -27.91
C TYR A 641 5.65 1.34 -28.06
N ASN A 642 5.56 2.46 -27.33
CA ASN A 642 6.57 3.52 -27.36
C ASN A 642 7.94 3.01 -26.86
N GLY A 643 7.93 2.24 -25.77
CA GLY A 643 9.14 1.65 -25.20
C GLY A 643 9.83 0.71 -26.17
N VAL A 644 9.12 -0.23 -26.78
CA VAL A 644 9.68 -1.18 -27.77
C VAL A 644 10.13 -0.47 -29.03
N LYS A 645 9.35 0.49 -29.52
CA LYS A 645 9.70 1.29 -30.73
C LYS A 645 11.02 2.04 -30.56
N SER A 646 11.27 2.61 -29.40
CA SER A 646 12.51 3.36 -29.10
C SER A 646 13.77 2.48 -29.14
N LEU A 647 13.61 1.18 -28.98
CA LEU A 647 14.70 0.19 -28.96
C LEU A 647 14.99 -0.44 -30.31
N LEU A 648 14.20 -0.13 -31.37
CA LEU A 648 14.41 -0.72 -32.69
C LEU A 648 15.77 -0.29 -33.30
N PRO A 649 16.59 -1.24 -33.73
CA PRO A 649 17.80 -0.93 -34.51
C PRO A 649 17.43 -0.27 -35.85
N GLU A 650 18.30 0.61 -36.38
CA GLU A 650 18.04 1.36 -37.60
C GLU A 650 17.63 0.50 -38.79
N ASN A 651 18.26 -0.65 -38.95
CA ASN A 651 17.98 -1.60 -40.03
C ASN A 651 16.62 -2.31 -39.89
N TYR A 652 15.96 -2.23 -38.74
CA TYR A 652 14.63 -2.79 -38.46
C TYR A 652 13.56 -1.73 -38.26
N THR A 653 13.89 -0.43 -38.35
CA THR A 653 12.96 0.64 -37.99
C THR A 653 11.69 0.58 -38.84
N GLU A 654 11.77 0.43 -40.14
CA GLU A 654 10.60 0.41 -41.01
C GLU A 654 9.76 -0.86 -40.81
N SER A 655 10.36 -2.03 -40.95
CA SER A 655 9.66 -3.33 -40.83
C SER A 655 9.15 -3.59 -39.40
N GLY A 656 9.93 -3.19 -38.38
CA GLY A 656 9.58 -3.34 -36.97
C GLY A 656 8.44 -2.44 -36.59
N VAL A 657 8.46 -1.15 -36.95
CA VAL A 657 7.34 -0.21 -36.63
C VAL A 657 6.07 -0.68 -37.31
N MET A 658 6.12 -1.07 -38.59
CA MET A 658 4.93 -1.58 -39.27
C MET A 658 4.31 -2.81 -38.59
N LEU A 659 5.13 -3.70 -38.04
CA LEU A 659 4.62 -4.86 -37.27
C LEU A 659 4.11 -4.45 -35.91
N LEU A 660 4.77 -3.53 -35.18
CA LEU A 660 4.32 -3.01 -33.90
C LEU A 660 2.95 -2.31 -34.04
N ASP A 661 2.76 -1.51 -35.09
CA ASP A 661 1.47 -0.86 -35.38
C ASP A 661 0.34 -1.90 -35.52
N LYS A 662 0.60 -2.97 -36.27
CA LYS A 662 -0.38 -4.04 -36.46
C LYS A 662 -0.61 -4.82 -35.16
N ILE A 663 0.42 -5.09 -34.39
CA ILE A 663 0.31 -5.78 -33.09
C ILE A 663 -0.51 -4.94 -32.11
N GLY A 664 -0.20 -3.65 -31.98
CA GLY A 664 -0.96 -2.72 -31.13
C GLY A 664 -2.42 -2.63 -31.55
N ALA A 665 -2.71 -2.52 -32.84
CA ALA A 665 -4.07 -2.51 -33.37
C ALA A 665 -4.83 -3.83 -33.08
N ALA A 666 -4.20 -4.99 -33.26
CA ALA A 666 -4.80 -6.29 -32.98
C ALA A 666 -5.08 -6.49 -31.48
N LEU A 667 -4.16 -6.06 -30.61
CA LEU A 667 -4.38 -6.12 -29.16
C LEU A 667 -5.52 -5.19 -28.73
N ASN A 668 -5.57 -3.95 -29.24
CA ASN A 668 -6.66 -3.02 -28.94
C ASN A 668 -8.02 -3.54 -29.45
N LYS A 669 -8.06 -4.17 -30.61
CA LYS A 669 -9.25 -4.83 -31.12
C LYS A 669 -9.68 -5.99 -30.24
N TYR A 670 -8.73 -6.80 -29.78
CA TYR A 670 -8.97 -7.88 -28.83
C TYR A 670 -9.54 -7.37 -27.49
N LEU A 671 -8.97 -6.27 -26.93
CA LEU A 671 -9.48 -5.64 -25.72
C LEU A 671 -10.92 -5.11 -25.84
N GLN A 672 -11.33 -4.72 -27.05
CA GLN A 672 -12.70 -4.26 -27.30
C GLN A 672 -13.68 -5.41 -27.50
N SER A 673 -13.30 -6.48 -28.18
CA SER A 673 -14.18 -7.56 -28.59
C SER A 673 -14.23 -8.73 -27.59
N GLY A 674 -13.11 -8.99 -26.89
CA GLY A 674 -12.90 -10.21 -26.11
C GLY A 674 -12.83 -11.50 -26.95
N ASN A 675 -12.87 -11.40 -28.30
CA ASN A 675 -13.01 -12.54 -29.19
C ASN A 675 -11.68 -13.26 -29.41
N ASN A 676 -11.70 -14.58 -29.34
CA ASN A 676 -10.52 -15.40 -29.58
C ASN A 676 -9.95 -15.22 -31.01
N SER A 677 -10.80 -14.92 -32.03
CA SER A 677 -10.34 -14.64 -33.38
C SER A 677 -9.37 -13.45 -33.46
N ASP A 678 -9.64 -12.38 -32.70
CA ASP A 678 -8.79 -11.20 -32.66
C ASP A 678 -7.46 -11.49 -31.93
N TYR A 679 -7.51 -12.35 -30.91
CA TYR A 679 -6.29 -12.84 -30.27
C TYR A 679 -5.44 -13.73 -31.20
N GLN A 680 -6.06 -14.56 -32.07
CA GLN A 680 -5.32 -15.34 -33.08
C GLN A 680 -4.65 -14.43 -34.12
N GLU A 681 -5.27 -13.31 -34.49
CA GLU A 681 -4.62 -12.30 -35.33
C GLU A 681 -3.32 -11.78 -34.69
N TYR A 682 -3.37 -11.41 -33.40
CA TYR A 682 -2.18 -11.03 -32.64
C TYR A 682 -1.13 -12.16 -32.63
N LEU A 683 -1.49 -13.41 -32.40
CA LEU A 683 -0.56 -14.54 -32.38
C LEU A 683 0.15 -14.74 -33.73
N SER A 684 -0.57 -14.55 -34.84
CA SER A 684 0.01 -14.56 -36.18
C SER A 684 1.06 -13.44 -36.37
N LEU A 685 0.77 -12.24 -35.87
CA LEU A 685 1.68 -11.09 -35.94
C LEU A 685 2.87 -11.28 -34.97
N LYS A 686 2.68 -11.86 -33.78
CA LYS A 686 3.78 -12.24 -32.88
C LYS A 686 4.76 -13.21 -33.57
N SER A 687 4.23 -14.17 -34.31
CA SER A 687 5.09 -15.11 -35.07
C SER A 687 5.92 -14.41 -36.12
N LYS A 688 5.37 -13.43 -36.82
CA LYS A 688 6.10 -12.60 -37.78
C LYS A 688 7.16 -11.72 -37.14
N TRP A 689 6.84 -11.17 -35.96
CA TRP A 689 7.78 -10.42 -35.12
C TRP A 689 8.98 -11.30 -34.71
N LYS A 690 8.70 -12.51 -34.23
CA LYS A 690 9.75 -13.47 -33.85
C LYS A 690 10.69 -13.79 -35.03
N ALA A 691 10.17 -13.84 -36.24
CA ALA A 691 10.96 -14.09 -37.45
C ALA A 691 11.93 -12.94 -37.81
N LEU A 692 11.71 -11.71 -37.29
CA LEU A 692 12.69 -10.62 -37.47
C LEU A 692 13.97 -10.85 -36.68
N ASN A 693 13.94 -11.70 -35.67
CA ASN A 693 15.08 -12.07 -34.82
C ASN A 693 15.87 -10.84 -34.28
N ILE A 694 15.17 -9.83 -33.78
CA ILE A 694 15.78 -8.61 -33.25
C ILE A 694 16.37 -8.89 -31.87
N PRO A 695 17.70 -8.75 -31.68
CA PRO A 695 18.33 -9.03 -30.38
C PRO A 695 17.71 -8.26 -29.24
N GLY A 696 17.40 -8.95 -28.11
CA GLY A 696 16.77 -8.39 -26.91
C GLY A 696 15.27 -8.20 -27.03
N LEU A 697 14.72 -7.88 -28.21
CA LEU A 697 13.29 -7.68 -28.43
C LEU A 697 12.51 -8.98 -28.71
N ASN A 698 13.21 -10.07 -28.96
CA ASN A 698 12.63 -11.42 -29.10
C ASN A 698 12.85 -12.28 -27.84
N GLY A 699 13.18 -11.63 -26.70
CA GLY A 699 13.60 -12.32 -25.49
C GLY A 699 15.03 -12.86 -25.58
N TRP A 700 15.42 -13.56 -24.54
CA TRP A 700 16.76 -14.14 -24.39
C TRP A 700 16.80 -15.65 -24.61
N GLY A 701 15.62 -16.26 -24.95
CA GLY A 701 15.49 -17.71 -25.12
C GLY A 701 15.42 -18.46 -23.77
N GLU A 702 15.50 -19.79 -23.86
CA GLU A 702 15.52 -20.65 -22.69
C GLU A 702 16.82 -20.50 -21.88
N ALA A 703 16.74 -20.74 -20.57
CA ALA A 703 17.92 -20.78 -19.72
C ALA A 703 18.86 -21.93 -20.16
N PRO A 704 20.18 -21.74 -20.04
CA PRO A 704 20.88 -20.57 -19.48
C PRO A 704 21.17 -19.48 -20.52
N GLY A 705 20.86 -19.69 -21.78
CA GLY A 705 21.43 -18.92 -22.87
C GLY A 705 22.95 -19.19 -23.03
N ASN A 706 23.66 -18.25 -23.66
CA ASN A 706 25.08 -18.39 -23.95
C ASN A 706 25.95 -17.25 -23.37
N ILE A 707 25.40 -16.39 -22.54
CA ILE A 707 26.07 -15.23 -21.96
C ILE A 707 26.70 -15.60 -20.63
N MET A 708 27.99 -15.35 -20.46
CA MET A 708 28.79 -15.62 -19.25
C MET A 708 28.68 -17.08 -18.79
N THR A 709 28.53 -18.03 -19.70
CA THR A 709 28.47 -19.46 -19.43
C THR A 709 29.71 -20.20 -19.92
N VAL A 710 30.19 -21.17 -19.16
CA VAL A 710 31.29 -22.08 -19.49
C VAL A 710 30.92 -23.51 -19.16
N THR A 711 31.54 -24.47 -19.88
CA THR A 711 31.41 -25.88 -19.55
C THR A 711 32.71 -26.41 -18.97
N LYS A 712 32.73 -26.97 -17.78
CA LYS A 712 33.90 -27.59 -17.15
C LYS A 712 33.54 -29.01 -16.70
N ASN A 713 34.34 -29.96 -17.11
CA ASN A 713 34.13 -31.38 -16.79
C ASN A 713 32.72 -31.89 -17.13
N GLY A 714 32.13 -31.38 -18.23
CA GLY A 714 30.77 -31.76 -18.64
C GLY A 714 29.62 -31.06 -17.89
N VAL A 715 29.91 -30.15 -16.95
CA VAL A 715 28.91 -29.35 -16.21
C VAL A 715 28.96 -27.90 -16.71
N ALA A 716 27.79 -27.35 -16.98
CA ALA A 716 27.64 -25.95 -17.38
C ALA A 716 27.51 -25.05 -16.12
N TYR A 717 28.19 -23.90 -16.18
CA TYR A 717 28.20 -22.92 -15.10
C TYR A 717 28.00 -21.50 -15.64
N PHE A 718 27.31 -20.65 -14.89
CA PHE A 718 27.46 -19.21 -15.02
C PHE A 718 28.75 -18.77 -14.31
N VAL A 719 29.50 -17.90 -15.00
CA VAL A 719 30.70 -17.26 -14.42
C VAL A 719 30.29 -15.93 -13.82
N ILE A 720 30.38 -15.80 -12.49
CA ILE A 720 30.06 -14.57 -11.78
C ILE A 720 31.39 -13.94 -11.34
N PRO A 721 31.80 -12.81 -11.98
CA PRO A 721 33.01 -12.09 -11.62
C PRO A 721 32.94 -11.58 -10.19
N GLY A 722 34.07 -11.54 -9.51
CA GLY A 722 34.14 -10.97 -8.15
C GLY A 722 35.39 -11.41 -7.40
N LEU A 723 35.51 -10.83 -6.20
CA LEU A 723 36.56 -11.07 -5.23
C LEU A 723 35.97 -11.39 -3.89
N LYS A 724 36.57 -12.33 -3.15
CA LYS A 724 36.15 -12.66 -1.79
C LYS A 724 37.19 -12.22 -0.78
N PHE A 725 36.75 -11.41 0.17
CA PHE A 725 37.53 -11.00 1.34
C PHE A 725 36.80 -11.48 2.60
N GLY A 726 37.11 -12.67 3.06
CA GLY A 726 36.36 -13.33 4.14
C GLY A 726 34.89 -13.47 3.79
N ASN A 727 34.03 -12.77 4.52
CA ASN A 727 32.56 -12.75 4.31
C ASN A 727 32.09 -11.61 3.39
N ILE A 728 33.03 -10.87 2.78
CA ILE A 728 32.68 -9.80 1.84
C ILE A 728 32.92 -10.27 0.41
N PHE A 729 31.92 -10.19 -0.44
CA PHE A 729 31.98 -10.44 -1.88
C PHE A 729 31.92 -9.12 -2.63
N ILE A 730 32.90 -8.83 -3.46
CA ILE A 730 32.96 -7.61 -4.26
C ILE A 730 32.79 -8.01 -5.72
N ALA A 731 31.74 -7.51 -6.36
CA ALA A 731 31.38 -7.88 -7.72
C ALA A 731 31.10 -6.66 -8.60
N PRO A 732 31.40 -6.73 -9.91
CA PRO A 732 30.86 -5.75 -10.84
C PRO A 732 29.36 -5.95 -10.98
N GLU A 733 28.62 -4.86 -11.15
CA GLU A 733 27.23 -4.95 -11.53
C GLU A 733 27.09 -5.73 -12.84
N PRO A 734 26.24 -6.78 -12.90
CA PRO A 734 26.05 -7.54 -14.13
C PRO A 734 25.45 -6.66 -15.22
N GLN A 735 25.86 -6.87 -16.46
CA GLN A 735 25.36 -6.10 -17.59
C GLN A 735 23.92 -6.41 -17.90
N ARG A 736 23.11 -5.37 -18.01
CA ARG A 736 21.69 -5.51 -18.27
C ARG A 736 21.37 -5.88 -19.72
N GLY A 737 22.07 -5.27 -20.67
CA GLY A 737 21.97 -5.59 -22.09
C GLY A 737 23.25 -6.21 -22.57
N TRP A 738 23.19 -7.02 -23.62
CA TRP A 738 24.36 -7.66 -24.18
C TRP A 738 24.53 -7.33 -25.65
N GLU A 739 25.58 -6.59 -25.99
CA GLU A 739 26.11 -6.27 -27.35
C GLU A 739 25.19 -5.50 -28.30
N ALA A 740 23.88 -5.67 -28.28
CA ALA A 740 22.99 -4.94 -29.18
C ALA A 740 22.52 -3.65 -28.49
N LYS A 741 22.98 -2.49 -28.95
CA LYS A 741 22.58 -1.17 -28.45
C LYS A 741 22.49 -1.14 -26.91
N SER A 742 23.53 -1.58 -26.27
CA SER A 742 23.63 -1.72 -24.82
C SER A 742 23.19 -0.45 -24.07
N ASP A 743 23.47 0.74 -24.58
CA ASP A 743 23.07 2.01 -23.99
C ASP A 743 21.55 2.18 -23.94
N LEU A 744 20.82 1.73 -24.96
CA LEU A 744 19.37 1.78 -25.00
C LEU A 744 18.74 0.74 -24.06
N LEU A 745 19.30 -0.47 -24.02
CA LEU A 745 18.82 -1.53 -23.13
C LEU A 745 19.11 -1.21 -21.66
N TYR A 746 20.17 -0.47 -21.40
CA TYR A 746 20.57 -0.10 -20.04
C TYR A 746 19.48 0.69 -19.29
N HIS A 747 18.80 1.61 -19.98
CA HIS A 747 17.75 2.46 -19.40
C HIS A 747 16.32 2.05 -19.80
N SER A 748 16.13 0.85 -20.35
CA SER A 748 14.82 0.44 -20.83
C SER A 748 14.03 -0.37 -19.81
N SER A 749 12.82 0.08 -19.50
CA SER A 749 11.82 -0.68 -18.73
C SER A 749 10.99 -1.63 -19.60
N ALA A 750 11.22 -1.70 -20.92
CA ALA A 750 10.44 -2.53 -21.83
C ALA A 750 10.99 -3.95 -22.01
N VAL A 751 12.29 -4.18 -21.72
CA VAL A 751 12.97 -5.45 -21.97
C VAL A 751 13.44 -6.08 -20.67
N ALA A 752 13.14 -7.35 -20.49
CA ALA A 752 13.60 -8.14 -19.35
C ALA A 752 15.15 -8.27 -19.32
N PRO A 753 15.75 -8.43 -18.14
CA PRO A 753 17.18 -8.71 -18.03
C PRO A 753 17.55 -10.08 -18.61
N THR A 754 18.84 -10.26 -18.94
CA THR A 754 19.39 -11.54 -19.42
C THR A 754 19.43 -12.59 -18.31
N HIS A 755 19.55 -13.88 -18.70
CA HIS A 755 19.75 -14.95 -17.71
C HIS A 755 21.01 -14.75 -16.86
N GLN A 756 22.09 -14.26 -17.45
CA GLN A 756 23.34 -13.93 -16.74
C GLN A 756 23.11 -12.85 -15.66
N TYR A 757 22.34 -11.82 -15.99
CA TYR A 757 21.98 -10.77 -15.03
C TYR A 757 21.22 -11.36 -13.84
N LEU A 758 20.18 -12.13 -14.12
CA LEU A 758 19.37 -12.78 -13.10
C LEU A 758 20.19 -13.80 -12.27
N ALA A 759 21.09 -14.56 -12.91
CA ALA A 759 21.94 -15.53 -12.23
C ALA A 759 22.92 -14.87 -11.25
N ALA A 760 23.49 -13.71 -11.60
CA ALA A 760 24.38 -12.97 -10.72
C ALA A 760 23.63 -12.42 -9.48
N TYR A 761 22.44 -11.85 -9.68
CA TYR A 761 21.62 -11.39 -8.57
C TYR A 761 21.04 -12.54 -7.73
N TYR A 762 20.65 -13.65 -8.37
CA TYR A 762 20.26 -14.87 -7.67
C TYR A 762 21.36 -15.32 -6.70
N TYR A 763 22.59 -15.45 -7.19
CA TYR A 763 23.72 -15.83 -6.32
C TYR A 763 23.90 -14.86 -5.16
N MET A 764 23.96 -13.56 -5.43
CA MET A 764 24.18 -12.57 -4.40
C MET A 764 23.04 -12.48 -3.37
N GLN A 765 21.78 -12.56 -3.82
CA GLN A 765 20.61 -12.38 -2.93
C GLN A 765 20.19 -13.64 -2.21
N LYS A 766 20.25 -14.80 -2.87
CA LYS A 766 19.68 -16.05 -2.34
C LYS A 766 20.73 -16.96 -1.72
N GLU A 767 21.91 -17.02 -2.35
CA GLU A 767 22.92 -17.99 -1.96
C GLU A 767 24.01 -17.39 -1.06
N TYR A 768 24.30 -16.12 -1.17
CA TYR A 768 25.46 -15.55 -0.51
C TYR A 768 25.14 -14.51 0.58
N SER A 769 24.50 -13.36 0.25
CA SER A 769 24.55 -12.18 1.11
C SER A 769 23.38 -12.03 2.08
N SER A 770 23.71 -11.54 3.28
CA SER A 770 22.71 -10.98 4.20
C SER A 770 22.28 -9.55 3.80
N ALA A 771 23.18 -8.84 3.09
CA ALA A 771 22.93 -7.50 2.58
C ALA A 771 23.76 -7.23 1.33
N MET A 772 23.25 -6.42 0.41
CA MET A 772 23.93 -5.92 -0.77
C MET A 772 24.09 -4.40 -0.67
N VAL A 773 25.24 -3.91 -1.04
CA VAL A 773 25.58 -2.48 -1.04
C VAL A 773 26.11 -2.09 -2.41
N PHE A 774 25.46 -1.13 -3.05
CA PHE A 774 25.86 -0.61 -4.36
C PHE A 774 26.81 0.57 -4.19
N ILE A 775 27.96 0.49 -4.84
CA ILE A 775 28.99 1.54 -4.85
C ILE A 775 28.91 2.24 -6.21
N GLY A 776 28.08 3.26 -6.28
CA GLY A 776 27.83 3.98 -7.52
C GLY A 776 26.82 5.09 -7.37
N ARG A 777 26.52 5.78 -8.48
CA ARG A 777 25.48 6.83 -8.54
C ARG A 777 24.09 6.23 -8.78
N HIS A 778 24.03 5.24 -9.67
CA HIS A 778 22.83 4.50 -10.04
C HIS A 778 23.15 3.01 -10.10
N ALA A 779 22.09 2.19 -10.15
CA ALA A 779 22.18 0.77 -10.40
C ALA A 779 21.19 0.37 -11.50
N THR A 780 21.55 -0.60 -12.35
CA THR A 780 20.73 -0.97 -13.51
C THR A 780 19.38 -1.56 -13.15
N HIS A 781 19.21 -2.05 -11.93
CA HIS A 781 17.93 -2.56 -11.45
C HIS A 781 16.86 -1.47 -11.29
N GLU A 782 17.24 -0.18 -11.25
CA GLU A 782 16.29 0.94 -11.22
C GLU A 782 15.42 1.01 -12.48
N TRP A 783 15.91 0.46 -13.61
CA TRP A 783 15.20 0.48 -14.90
C TRP A 783 14.68 -0.90 -15.33
N LEU A 784 14.59 -1.86 -14.43
CA LEU A 784 13.98 -3.15 -14.77
C LEU A 784 12.49 -3.00 -15.07
N PRO A 785 11.92 -3.85 -15.94
CA PRO A 785 10.48 -3.90 -16.13
C PRO A 785 9.76 -4.18 -14.82
N GLY A 786 8.65 -3.53 -14.60
CA GLY A 786 7.86 -3.71 -13.40
C GLY A 786 7.02 -2.48 -13.07
N LYS A 787 6.43 -2.50 -11.89
CA LYS A 787 5.63 -1.40 -11.36
C LYS A 787 6.51 -0.23 -10.90
N GLU A 788 5.99 0.97 -10.96
CA GLU A 788 6.69 2.15 -10.45
C GLU A 788 6.87 2.12 -8.93
N VAL A 789 5.87 1.61 -8.22
CA VAL A 789 5.88 1.45 -6.76
C VAL A 789 5.16 0.17 -6.38
N LEU A 790 5.40 -0.34 -5.17
CA LEU A 790 4.73 -1.53 -4.65
C LEU A 790 4.93 -2.73 -5.57
N LEU A 791 6.16 -3.15 -5.74
CA LEU A 791 6.53 -4.27 -6.61
C LEU A 791 5.84 -5.57 -6.19
N SER A 792 5.48 -6.38 -7.19
CA SER A 792 4.90 -7.71 -7.00
C SER A 792 5.95 -8.82 -7.10
N THR A 793 5.53 -10.05 -6.86
CA THR A 793 6.38 -11.23 -7.13
C THR A 793 6.61 -11.50 -8.62
N THR A 794 5.92 -10.77 -9.51
CA THR A 794 6.10 -10.83 -10.97
C THR A 794 7.11 -9.81 -11.50
N ASP A 795 7.47 -8.81 -10.69
CA ASP A 795 8.48 -7.79 -11.01
C ASP A 795 9.89 -8.32 -10.71
N TYR A 796 10.93 -7.74 -11.33
CA TYR A 796 12.32 -8.19 -11.21
C TYR A 796 13.05 -7.56 -10.03
#